data_9aef16caaddc256dfbddeeeb4350e2ba
#
_entry.id   9aef16caaddc256dfbddeeeb4350e2ba
#
_cell.length_a   1.000
_cell.length_b   1.000
_cell.length_c   1.000
_cell.angle_alpha   90.00
_cell.angle_beta   90.00
_cell.angle_gamma   90.00
#
_symmetry.space_group_name_H-M   'P 1'
#
loop_
_entity.id
_entity.type
_entity.pdbx_description
1 polymer ?
#
loop_
_entity_poly.entity_id
_entity_poly.type
_entity_poly.pdbx_seq_one_letter_code
_entity_poly.pdbx_strand_id
1 'polypeptide(L)'
;MTKITMNRQRFSTLLIVATLVGAAMTAQSKLDLQSRSILRNERNTIAKMRVDARTKSLTKVKNQPSSHIAGFIMLNDGETADCLTQEGVEVLSVRGNIALCAMPVADVERISELPQVKRVELSREAQPMMDKVRSLTGADKIHQGEGDLTHAYTGKGVLTGIVDGGLDPNHINFKKEDGSHRISYLTHIYLTSTNQQGYKIDEYYTPEKLSSFTTDTEESFHGTHTLGIMAGGYKGNLTLAKQKNSWQADVVEEANPYYGMAPDADIVASCGTLADVFIAYGMEGILDYRYYYNKPAVINLSLGNNTGPHDGTSVICQYLTEAAKEAIICIAAGNSGDNNIVLTKNFTANDTKTKTFIQSISEVSGYHNLRYGQVYAYSADDSEFTIKAVIYNKKRGTTTFELPISSNTDGVSTYYSSPEYAEEGDKSHVNFTKAFDGYVGMGSMYDEDNGRYYVLIDYMLSDNQTSNADGNYVFGIVAEGADGQRVDCYCDGAFSGFSSFGIDGWEEGTADGSVSNMATANDVIVVGSYNIRDSWPSLDGHIYSYQGHYPEGQISDFSSYGTLIDGRQLPHVCAPGTTVISSANLYYCEDPNYEMSDGEFQARLSGSDRNHHWFQSLGTSMACPVVAGGIALWLEADPTLDVHDVKDIIAATSVKDEAVLAGNQVQWGAGKFDAYAGLKEVIRRSTGVADAMTDNNRLMVTAEGGNCFNAFVGGATAIDAAIYSLSGQKVLGTRTEGDEITVDASSLAPGCYILKVNNQSQKIIVK
;
A
#
# COMPACT_ATOMS: atom_id res chain seq x y z
N MET A 1 16.63 21.67 -2.68
CA MET A 1 15.77 21.66 -3.88
C MET A 1 16.50 20.91 -4.98
N THR A 2 16.35 19.60 -4.98
CA THR A 2 16.91 18.75 -6.03
C THR A 2 15.96 18.82 -7.20
N LYS A 3 16.40 19.40 -8.32
CA LYS A 3 15.65 19.36 -9.57
C LYS A 3 15.53 17.90 -10.00
N ILE A 4 14.39 17.29 -9.80
CA ILE A 4 14.06 16.01 -10.43
C ILE A 4 13.81 16.32 -11.89
N THR A 5 14.83 16.21 -12.71
CA THR A 5 14.71 16.25 -14.16
C THR A 5 14.15 14.92 -14.61
N MET A 6 12.85 14.74 -14.54
CA MET A 6 12.20 13.59 -15.19
C MET A 6 12.43 13.66 -16.69
N ASN A 7 13.06 12.63 -17.23
CA ASN A 7 13.28 12.51 -18.67
C ASN A 7 11.92 12.40 -19.38
N ARG A 8 11.80 12.99 -20.58
CA ARG A 8 10.58 12.93 -21.42
C ARG A 8 10.05 11.50 -21.63
N GLN A 9 10.92 10.49 -21.55
CA GLN A 9 10.53 9.08 -21.65
C GLN A 9 9.74 8.58 -20.42
N ARG A 10 10.07 9.03 -19.19
CA ARG A 10 9.32 8.68 -17.98
C ARG A 10 7.90 9.26 -17.99
N PHE A 11 7.78 10.47 -18.55
CA PHE A 11 6.47 11.10 -18.69
C PHE A 11 5.56 10.34 -19.63
N SER A 12 6.11 9.69 -20.68
CA SER A 12 5.33 8.88 -21.61
C SER A 12 4.75 7.63 -20.96
N THR A 13 5.43 7.04 -19.98
CA THR A 13 4.92 5.86 -19.24
C THR A 13 3.85 6.27 -18.22
N LEU A 14 4.01 7.42 -17.54
CA LEU A 14 2.98 7.99 -16.66
C LEU A 14 1.81 8.62 -17.43
N LEU A 15 2.07 9.20 -18.63
CA LEU A 15 1.05 9.82 -19.47
C LEU A 15 0.14 8.79 -20.18
N ILE A 16 0.52 7.51 -20.17
CA ILE A 16 -0.23 6.45 -20.86
C ILE A 16 -1.52 6.06 -20.11
N VAL A 17 -1.71 6.51 -18.89
CA VAL A 17 -2.88 6.12 -18.07
C VAL A 17 -4.06 7.11 -18.16
N ALA A 18 -3.96 8.24 -18.77
CA ALA A 18 -5.00 9.29 -18.77
C ALA A 18 -5.50 9.76 -20.14
N THR A 19 -6.54 9.29 -20.79
CA THR A 19 -7.51 9.88 -21.75
C THR A 19 -8.34 8.89 -22.57
N LEU A 20 -9.67 8.72 -22.36
CA LEU A 20 -10.74 8.39 -23.36
C LEU A 20 -12.14 8.13 -22.78
N VAL A 21 -13.11 8.96 -22.95
CA VAL A 21 -14.51 8.59 -23.21
C VAL A 21 -15.27 9.72 -23.90
N GLY A 22 -15.79 9.47 -25.03
CA GLY A 22 -16.89 10.22 -25.63
C GLY A 22 -17.79 9.26 -26.38
N ALA A 23 -19.02 9.20 -25.96
CA ALA A 23 -20.24 8.80 -26.63
C ALA A 23 -20.96 7.54 -26.17
N ALA A 24 -22.24 7.77 -25.91
CA ALA A 24 -23.39 6.89 -25.76
C ALA A 24 -23.70 6.41 -24.34
N MET A 25 -24.71 7.04 -23.78
CA MET A 25 -25.32 6.63 -22.53
C MET A 25 -26.82 6.43 -22.66
N THR A 26 -27.31 5.29 -22.21
CA THR A 26 -28.54 5.09 -21.49
C THR A 26 -28.50 3.68 -20.87
N ALA A 27 -27.96 3.55 -19.69
CA ALA A 27 -28.19 2.55 -18.67
C ALA A 27 -27.14 2.80 -17.57
N GLN A 28 -27.50 2.60 -16.34
CA GLN A 28 -26.60 2.65 -15.20
C GLN A 28 -25.34 1.82 -15.52
N SER A 29 -24.20 2.47 -15.75
CA SER A 29 -23.01 1.78 -16.20
C SER A 29 -22.31 1.17 -15.02
N LYS A 30 -22.07 -0.12 -15.06
CA LYS A 30 -21.35 -0.92 -14.07
C LYS A 30 -19.82 -0.68 -14.10
N LEU A 31 -19.36 0.24 -14.93
CA LEU A 31 -17.98 0.72 -15.02
C LEU A 31 -17.87 2.01 -14.21
N ASP A 32 -17.04 2.04 -13.18
CA ASP A 32 -16.84 3.21 -12.34
C ASP A 32 -16.23 4.40 -13.10
N LEU A 33 -16.33 5.62 -12.57
CA LEU A 33 -15.89 6.82 -13.27
C LEU A 33 -14.39 6.83 -13.55
N GLN A 34 -13.59 6.30 -12.63
CA GLN A 34 -12.14 6.21 -12.81
C GLN A 34 -11.79 5.22 -13.92
N SER A 35 -12.41 4.05 -13.94
CA SER A 35 -12.22 3.07 -15.02
C SER A 35 -12.61 3.64 -16.38
N ARG A 36 -13.62 4.52 -16.43
CA ARG A 36 -13.97 5.25 -17.67
C ARG A 36 -12.87 6.22 -18.10
N SER A 37 -12.27 6.94 -17.13
CA SER A 37 -11.11 7.81 -17.38
C SER A 37 -9.91 7.00 -17.89
N ILE A 38 -9.55 5.92 -17.22
CA ILE A 38 -8.48 4.99 -17.64
C ILE A 38 -8.75 4.47 -19.04
N LEU A 39 -9.97 4.04 -19.34
CA LEU A 39 -10.36 3.50 -20.65
C LEU A 39 -10.26 4.57 -21.77
N ARG A 40 -10.65 5.81 -21.48
CA ARG A 40 -10.48 6.95 -22.40
C ARG A 40 -9.01 7.13 -22.75
N ASN A 41 -8.13 6.98 -21.79
CA ASN A 41 -6.68 7.11 -21.94
C ASN A 41 -6.06 6.07 -22.85
N GLU A 42 -6.34 4.82 -22.64
CA GLU A 42 -5.83 3.72 -23.46
C GLU A 42 -6.23 3.84 -24.94
N ARG A 43 -7.49 4.21 -25.20
CA ARG A 43 -7.98 4.36 -26.58
C ARG A 43 -7.30 5.51 -27.33
N ASN A 44 -6.99 6.66 -26.69
CA ASN A 44 -6.30 7.79 -27.31
C ASN A 44 -4.86 7.47 -27.66
N THR A 45 -4.18 6.76 -26.80
CA THR A 45 -2.82 6.30 -27.07
C THR A 45 -2.80 5.40 -28.30
N ILE A 46 -3.77 4.47 -28.40
CA ILE A 46 -3.95 3.60 -29.58
C ILE A 46 -4.31 4.45 -30.84
N ALA A 47 -5.16 5.46 -30.70
CA ALA A 47 -5.58 6.32 -31.82
C ALA A 47 -4.43 7.22 -32.32
N LYS A 48 -3.66 7.85 -31.41
CA LYS A 48 -2.48 8.67 -31.76
C LYS A 48 -1.42 7.85 -32.49
N MET A 49 -1.14 6.62 -32.05
CA MET A 49 -0.20 5.74 -32.75
C MET A 49 -0.66 5.33 -34.15
N ARG A 50 -1.96 5.16 -34.39
CA ARG A 50 -2.51 4.91 -35.71
C ARG A 50 -2.34 6.11 -36.64
N VAL A 51 -2.35 7.33 -36.12
CA VAL A 51 -2.10 8.58 -36.88
C VAL A 51 -0.60 8.70 -37.19
N ASP A 52 0.28 8.46 -36.23
CA ASP A 52 1.73 8.54 -36.40
C ASP A 52 2.29 7.47 -37.37
N ALA A 53 1.71 6.27 -37.38
CA ALA A 53 2.03 5.22 -38.34
C ALA A 53 1.68 5.61 -39.81
N ARG A 54 0.75 6.55 -40.00
CA ARG A 54 0.40 7.09 -41.35
C ARG A 54 1.32 8.23 -41.80
N THR A 55 2.03 8.90 -40.90
CA THR A 55 2.86 10.09 -41.18
C THR A 55 4.35 9.80 -41.34
N LYS A 56 4.77 8.54 -41.43
CA LYS A 56 6.17 8.11 -41.75
C LYS A 56 7.26 8.94 -41.04
N SER A 57 7.32 8.91 -39.73
CA SER A 57 8.52 9.28 -38.98
C SER A 57 8.87 8.15 -38.04
N LEU A 58 9.89 7.36 -38.38
CA LEU A 58 10.40 6.25 -37.60
C LEU A 58 11.25 6.78 -36.43
N THR A 59 10.65 7.24 -35.37
CA THR A 59 11.27 7.23 -34.08
C THR A 59 10.84 5.94 -33.36
N LYS A 60 11.79 5.10 -33.01
CA LYS A 60 11.54 3.88 -32.24
C LYS A 60 10.95 4.28 -30.88
N VAL A 61 9.64 4.18 -30.75
CA VAL A 61 8.95 4.25 -29.45
C VAL A 61 9.14 2.88 -28.78
N LYS A 62 9.81 2.85 -27.64
CA LYS A 62 10.18 1.62 -26.93
C LYS A 62 8.97 0.92 -26.28
N ASN A 63 7.82 1.59 -26.12
CA ASN A 63 6.60 1.03 -25.56
C ASN A 63 5.42 1.26 -26.51
N GLN A 64 4.82 0.19 -27.01
CA GLN A 64 3.52 0.24 -27.68
C GLN A 64 2.42 0.00 -26.62
N PRO A 65 1.25 0.68 -26.69
CA PRO A 65 0.17 0.44 -25.76
C PRO A 65 -0.34 -0.98 -25.88
N SER A 66 -0.69 -1.54 -24.73
CA SER A 66 -1.31 -2.85 -24.63
C SER A 66 -2.68 -2.85 -25.33
N SER A 67 -3.00 -3.89 -26.06
CA SER A 67 -4.37 -4.11 -26.56
C SER A 67 -5.31 -4.64 -25.48
N HIS A 68 -4.79 -4.98 -24.30
CA HIS A 68 -5.50 -5.50 -23.14
C HIS A 68 -5.25 -4.63 -21.92
N ILE A 69 -6.24 -4.59 -21.02
CA ILE A 69 -6.19 -3.90 -19.76
C ILE A 69 -6.59 -4.84 -18.63
N ALA A 70 -5.94 -4.71 -17.50
CA ALA A 70 -6.23 -5.50 -16.31
C ALA A 70 -7.25 -4.79 -15.41
N GLY A 71 -8.06 -5.55 -14.68
CA GLY A 71 -9.05 -5.02 -13.75
C GLY A 71 -9.74 -6.11 -12.94
N PHE A 72 -10.49 -5.67 -11.95
CA PHE A 72 -11.39 -6.52 -11.18
C PHE A 72 -12.76 -6.54 -11.83
N ILE A 73 -13.39 -7.71 -11.87
CA ILE A 73 -14.81 -7.86 -12.22
C ILE A 73 -15.51 -8.47 -11.01
N MET A 74 -16.37 -7.69 -10.39
CA MET A 74 -17.24 -8.18 -9.34
C MET A 74 -18.49 -8.78 -9.97
N LEU A 75 -18.84 -10.00 -9.60
CA LEU A 75 -20.02 -10.72 -10.08
C LEU A 75 -21.19 -10.55 -9.11
N ASN A 76 -22.40 -10.70 -9.61
CA ASN A 76 -23.58 -10.78 -8.76
C ASN A 76 -23.56 -12.06 -7.93
N ASP A 77 -24.25 -12.07 -6.80
CA ASP A 77 -24.30 -13.21 -5.89
C ASP A 77 -24.81 -14.48 -6.59
N GLY A 78 -24.03 -15.57 -6.44
CA GLY A 78 -24.33 -16.86 -7.04
C GLY A 78 -23.85 -17.05 -8.49
N GLU A 79 -23.26 -16.04 -9.11
CA GLU A 79 -22.67 -16.16 -10.45
C GLU A 79 -21.23 -16.70 -10.37
N THR A 80 -20.75 -17.32 -11.45
CA THR A 80 -19.38 -17.87 -11.55
C THR A 80 -18.62 -17.20 -12.69
N ALA A 81 -17.28 -17.17 -12.58
CA ALA A 81 -16.42 -16.55 -13.57
C ALA A 81 -16.42 -17.23 -14.96
N ASP A 82 -17.04 -18.40 -15.09
CA ASP A 82 -17.19 -19.08 -16.38
C ASP A 82 -17.93 -18.22 -17.42
N CYS A 83 -18.84 -17.36 -16.99
CA CYS A 83 -19.52 -16.42 -17.87
C CYS A 83 -18.57 -15.42 -18.52
N LEU A 84 -17.52 -15.01 -17.80
CA LEU A 84 -16.51 -14.07 -18.30
C LEU A 84 -15.60 -14.72 -19.34
N THR A 85 -15.17 -15.96 -19.08
CA THR A 85 -14.32 -16.72 -20.02
C THR A 85 -15.04 -16.98 -21.35
N GLN A 86 -16.35 -17.22 -21.33
CA GLN A 86 -17.16 -17.39 -22.54
C GLN A 86 -17.26 -16.11 -23.37
N GLU A 87 -17.07 -14.94 -22.76
CA GLU A 87 -17.08 -13.63 -23.40
C GLU A 87 -15.69 -13.13 -23.83
N GLY A 88 -14.65 -13.98 -23.71
CA GLY A 88 -13.30 -13.68 -24.14
C GLY A 88 -12.46 -12.91 -23.11
N VAL A 89 -12.92 -12.88 -21.87
CA VAL A 89 -12.14 -12.34 -20.76
C VAL A 89 -11.17 -13.40 -20.27
N GLU A 90 -9.91 -13.07 -20.10
CA GLU A 90 -8.96 -13.91 -19.41
C GLU A 90 -9.10 -13.73 -17.89
N VAL A 91 -9.59 -14.77 -17.22
CA VAL A 91 -9.71 -14.78 -15.77
C VAL A 91 -8.43 -15.34 -15.18
N LEU A 92 -7.72 -14.51 -14.40
CA LEU A 92 -6.44 -14.86 -13.77
C LEU A 92 -6.63 -15.63 -12.48
N SER A 93 -7.56 -15.17 -11.64
CA SER A 93 -7.93 -15.80 -10.38
C SER A 93 -9.33 -15.35 -9.95
N VAL A 94 -9.95 -16.05 -9.00
CA VAL A 94 -11.26 -15.70 -8.43
C VAL A 94 -11.21 -15.85 -6.92
N ARG A 95 -11.60 -14.79 -6.19
CA ARG A 95 -11.75 -14.82 -4.73
C ARG A 95 -13.16 -14.32 -4.35
N GLY A 96 -13.96 -15.22 -3.77
CA GLY A 96 -15.38 -14.92 -3.51
C GLY A 96 -16.13 -14.62 -4.81
N ASN A 97 -16.71 -13.44 -4.93
CA ASN A 97 -17.39 -12.95 -6.13
C ASN A 97 -16.52 -11.98 -6.97
N ILE A 98 -15.25 -11.83 -6.64
CA ILE A 98 -14.30 -10.95 -7.33
C ILE A 98 -13.42 -11.79 -8.25
N ALA A 99 -13.45 -11.53 -9.56
CA ALA A 99 -12.57 -12.11 -10.56
C ALA A 99 -11.48 -11.11 -10.95
N LEU A 100 -10.22 -11.54 -10.85
CA LEU A 100 -9.06 -10.82 -11.36
C LEU A 100 -8.94 -11.13 -12.85
N CYS A 101 -8.98 -10.11 -13.70
CA CYS A 101 -9.15 -10.32 -15.14
C CYS A 101 -8.21 -9.46 -15.97
N ALA A 102 -7.91 -9.94 -17.19
CA ALA A 102 -7.44 -9.10 -18.28
C ALA A 102 -8.37 -9.21 -19.48
N MET A 103 -8.63 -8.08 -20.13
CA MET A 103 -9.62 -8.00 -21.20
C MET A 103 -9.17 -7.02 -22.27
N PRO A 104 -9.58 -7.24 -23.54
CA PRO A 104 -9.31 -6.28 -24.60
C PRO A 104 -9.91 -4.90 -24.28
N VAL A 105 -9.13 -3.83 -24.46
CA VAL A 105 -9.58 -2.45 -24.23
C VAL A 105 -10.88 -2.12 -24.98
N ALA A 106 -11.08 -2.72 -26.15
CA ALA A 106 -12.29 -2.52 -26.96
C ALA A 106 -13.55 -3.17 -26.37
N ASP A 107 -13.40 -4.17 -25.51
CA ASP A 107 -14.52 -4.98 -25.00
C ASP A 107 -14.94 -4.60 -23.57
N VAL A 108 -14.19 -3.75 -22.86
CA VAL A 108 -14.42 -3.40 -21.46
C VAL A 108 -15.85 -2.93 -21.20
N GLU A 109 -16.38 -2.02 -22.04
CA GLU A 109 -17.75 -1.51 -21.90
C GLU A 109 -18.77 -2.64 -22.12
N ARG A 110 -18.61 -3.47 -23.16
CA ARG A 110 -19.50 -4.61 -23.45
C ARG A 110 -19.49 -5.62 -22.31
N ILE A 111 -18.31 -5.89 -21.72
CA ILE A 111 -18.16 -6.80 -20.59
C ILE A 111 -18.85 -6.23 -19.35
N SER A 112 -18.72 -4.93 -19.10
CA SER A 112 -19.40 -4.29 -17.96
C SER A 112 -20.91 -4.35 -18.03
N GLU A 113 -21.51 -4.46 -19.22
CA GLU A 113 -22.96 -4.55 -19.41
C GLU A 113 -23.53 -5.96 -19.23
N LEU A 114 -22.70 -7.00 -19.08
CA LEU A 114 -23.18 -8.38 -18.88
C LEU A 114 -24.09 -8.46 -17.64
N PRO A 115 -25.20 -9.22 -17.74
CA PRO A 115 -26.14 -9.36 -16.61
C PRO A 115 -25.52 -9.92 -15.34
N GLN A 116 -24.51 -10.77 -15.47
CA GLN A 116 -23.79 -11.43 -14.38
C GLN A 116 -22.81 -10.52 -13.67
N VAL A 117 -22.39 -9.43 -14.32
CA VAL A 117 -21.43 -8.47 -13.77
C VAL A 117 -22.14 -7.45 -12.89
N LYS A 118 -21.66 -7.27 -11.68
CA LYS A 118 -22.09 -6.23 -10.74
C LYS A 118 -21.32 -4.93 -10.98
N ARG A 119 -19.97 -5.02 -11.07
CA ARG A 119 -19.08 -3.86 -11.21
C ARG A 119 -17.78 -4.25 -11.94
N VAL A 120 -17.19 -3.32 -12.65
CA VAL A 120 -15.86 -3.42 -13.23
C VAL A 120 -15.00 -2.25 -12.76
N GLU A 121 -13.81 -2.53 -12.25
CA GLU A 121 -12.83 -1.56 -11.77
C GLU A 121 -11.45 -1.85 -12.38
N LEU A 122 -10.83 -0.85 -13.02
CA LEU A 122 -9.53 -0.97 -13.71
C LEU A 122 -8.36 -0.53 -12.81
N SER A 123 -7.18 -1.13 -12.98
CA SER A 123 -5.98 -1.11 -12.05
C SER A 123 -5.08 0.15 -11.95
N ARG A 124 -4.31 0.36 -10.83
CA ARG A 124 -3.50 1.56 -10.41
C ARG A 124 -2.09 1.27 -9.87
N GLU A 125 -1.18 2.24 -9.61
CA GLU A 125 0.27 2.09 -9.24
C GLU A 125 0.79 2.75 -7.93
N ALA A 126 2.00 2.38 -7.33
CA ALA A 126 2.52 2.73 -5.97
C ALA A 126 4.07 2.87 -5.77
N GLN A 127 4.66 3.46 -4.65
CA GLN A 127 6.10 3.87 -4.46
C GLN A 127 6.81 3.71 -3.06
N PRO A 128 8.19 3.82 -2.89
CA PRO A 128 9.06 3.25 -1.85
C PRO A 128 10.01 3.99 -0.91
N MET A 129 10.82 3.22 0.07
CA MET A 129 11.91 3.72 0.99
C MET A 129 12.43 2.96 2.25
N MET A 130 13.71 3.15 2.96
CA MET A 130 14.17 2.53 4.27
C MET A 130 15.50 2.80 5.01
N ASP A 131 15.78 2.42 6.36
CA ASP A 131 16.87 1.83 7.21
C ASP A 131 17.16 2.20 8.68
N LYS A 132 17.84 1.79 9.60
CA LYS A 132 18.33 1.87 11.03
C LYS A 132 17.43 1.11 12.02
N VAL A 133 16.88 0.05 11.60
CA VAL A 133 15.65 -0.56 12.08
C VAL A 133 15.78 -1.46 13.31
N ARG A 134 16.69 -2.46 13.24
CA ARG A 134 16.66 -3.57 14.20
C ARG A 134 16.97 -3.17 15.64
N SER A 135 17.92 -2.23 15.83
CA SER A 135 18.26 -1.77 17.18
C SER A 135 17.13 -0.98 17.84
N LEU A 136 16.41 -0.15 17.06
CA LEU A 136 15.30 0.66 17.55
C LEU A 136 14.04 -0.14 17.86
N THR A 137 13.78 -1.21 17.09
CA THR A 137 12.64 -2.11 17.31
C THR A 137 12.94 -3.28 18.24
N GLY A 138 14.18 -3.39 18.74
CA GLY A 138 14.60 -4.48 19.60
C GLY A 138 14.82 -5.82 18.89
N ALA A 139 14.78 -5.88 17.55
CA ALA A 139 14.97 -7.11 16.80
C ALA A 139 16.37 -7.73 17.00
N ASP A 140 17.41 -6.93 17.24
CA ASP A 140 18.74 -7.46 17.58
C ASP A 140 18.72 -8.29 18.86
N LYS A 141 17.93 -7.92 19.88
CA LYS A 141 17.74 -8.71 21.10
C LYS A 141 17.03 -10.03 20.82
N ILE A 142 16.06 -10.00 19.91
CA ILE A 142 15.34 -11.21 19.49
C ILE A 142 16.28 -12.18 18.79
N HIS A 143 17.10 -11.68 17.84
CA HIS A 143 18.06 -12.48 17.09
C HIS A 143 19.17 -13.08 17.97
N GLN A 144 19.44 -12.48 19.12
CA GLN A 144 20.45 -12.98 20.07
C GLN A 144 19.84 -13.83 21.20
N GLY A 145 18.50 -13.89 21.29
CA GLY A 145 17.82 -14.59 22.38
C GLY A 145 18.07 -13.93 23.74
N GLU A 146 18.19 -12.60 23.77
CA GLU A 146 18.52 -11.85 24.97
C GLU A 146 17.32 -11.63 25.91
N GLY A 147 17.63 -11.32 27.16
CA GLY A 147 16.63 -11.05 28.19
C GLY A 147 15.87 -12.31 28.63
N ASP A 148 14.54 -12.24 28.61
CA ASP A 148 13.68 -13.34 29.06
C ASP A 148 13.37 -14.37 27.96
N LEU A 149 13.99 -14.26 26.78
CA LEU A 149 13.77 -15.19 25.68
C LEU A 149 14.52 -16.51 25.92
N THR A 150 13.86 -17.62 25.60
CA THR A 150 14.43 -18.97 25.76
C THR A 150 15.38 -19.39 24.62
N HIS A 151 15.25 -18.73 23.47
CA HIS A 151 16.09 -18.93 22.28
C HIS A 151 15.96 -17.72 21.34
N ALA A 152 16.78 -17.68 20.30
CA ALA A 152 16.71 -16.69 19.24
C ALA A 152 15.56 -16.98 18.28
N TYR A 153 14.87 -15.93 17.82
CA TYR A 153 13.87 -16.00 16.75
C TYR A 153 14.39 -15.21 15.55
N THR A 154 14.22 -15.75 14.35
CA THR A 154 14.81 -15.22 13.10
C THR A 154 13.83 -15.25 11.92
N GLY A 155 12.56 -15.60 12.17
CA GLY A 155 11.51 -15.81 11.18
C GLY A 155 11.51 -17.23 10.59
N LYS A 156 12.25 -18.16 11.18
CA LYS A 156 12.40 -19.52 10.67
C LYS A 156 11.06 -20.26 10.63
N GLY A 157 10.73 -20.82 9.45
CA GLY A 157 9.48 -21.56 9.24
C GLY A 157 8.28 -20.68 8.90
N VAL A 158 8.43 -19.35 8.92
CA VAL A 158 7.43 -18.38 8.50
C VAL A 158 7.67 -17.97 7.04
N LEU A 159 6.61 -17.77 6.30
CA LEU A 159 6.63 -17.22 4.94
C LEU A 159 6.53 -15.70 4.98
N THR A 160 7.51 -15.04 4.38
CA THR A 160 7.44 -13.61 4.08
C THR A 160 7.11 -13.42 2.61
N GLY A 161 5.97 -12.81 2.33
CA GLY A 161 5.51 -12.46 1.00
C GLY A 161 5.77 -10.99 0.66
N ILE A 162 6.09 -10.70 -0.59
CA ILE A 162 6.22 -9.33 -1.08
C ILE A 162 5.65 -9.19 -2.48
N VAL A 163 4.90 -8.10 -2.72
CA VAL A 163 4.52 -7.66 -4.06
C VAL A 163 5.08 -6.26 -4.25
N ASP A 164 6.02 -6.11 -5.21
CA ASP A 164 6.78 -4.87 -5.34
C ASP A 164 7.45 -4.77 -6.74
N GLY A 165 8.08 -3.63 -7.08
CA GLY A 165 8.83 -3.42 -8.31
C GLY A 165 10.33 -3.15 -8.08
N GLY A 166 11.17 -3.44 -9.06
CA GLY A 166 12.63 -3.25 -8.96
C GLY A 166 13.32 -4.34 -8.14
N LEU A 167 12.90 -5.60 -8.32
CA LEU A 167 13.44 -6.74 -7.60
C LEU A 167 14.68 -7.33 -8.30
N ASP A 168 15.78 -7.46 -7.56
CA ASP A 168 16.99 -8.23 -7.93
C ASP A 168 17.14 -9.46 -7.02
N PRO A 169 16.62 -10.63 -7.40
CA PRO A 169 16.66 -11.83 -6.57
C PRO A 169 18.08 -12.42 -6.45
N ASN A 170 19.02 -11.95 -7.25
CA ASN A 170 20.40 -12.38 -7.22
C ASN A 170 21.29 -11.59 -6.26
N HIS A 171 20.75 -10.56 -5.59
CA HIS A 171 21.48 -9.86 -4.54
C HIS A 171 21.89 -10.84 -3.43
N ILE A 172 23.12 -10.73 -2.92
CA ILE A 172 23.68 -11.65 -1.91
C ILE A 172 22.80 -11.76 -0.66
N ASN A 173 22.05 -10.71 -0.34
CA ASN A 173 21.13 -10.65 0.80
C ASN A 173 19.98 -11.69 0.70
N PHE A 174 19.72 -12.22 -0.50
CA PHE A 174 18.70 -13.23 -0.79
C PHE A 174 19.28 -14.59 -1.14
N LYS A 175 20.54 -14.82 -0.81
CA LYS A 175 21.24 -16.11 -0.97
C LYS A 175 21.46 -16.76 0.39
N LYS A 176 21.48 -18.10 0.39
CA LYS A 176 21.95 -18.91 1.51
C LYS A 176 23.48 -18.95 1.50
N GLU A 177 24.08 -19.46 2.57
CA GLU A 177 25.54 -19.62 2.67
C GLU A 177 26.15 -20.50 1.55
N ASP A 178 25.37 -21.47 1.03
CA ASP A 178 25.77 -22.31 -0.09
C ASP A 178 25.60 -21.66 -1.46
N GLY A 179 25.16 -20.40 -1.51
CA GLY A 179 24.89 -19.61 -2.72
C GLY A 179 23.53 -19.86 -3.37
N SER A 180 22.74 -20.80 -2.86
CA SER A 180 21.38 -21.04 -3.36
C SER A 180 20.43 -19.88 -2.96
N HIS A 181 19.31 -19.76 -3.69
CA HIS A 181 18.31 -18.74 -3.41
C HIS A 181 17.54 -19.01 -2.11
N ARG A 182 17.22 -17.94 -1.37
CA ARG A 182 16.21 -17.94 -0.29
C ARG A 182 14.82 -17.67 -0.83
N ILE A 183 14.71 -16.99 -1.96
CA ILE A 183 13.45 -16.85 -2.69
C ILE A 183 13.10 -18.22 -3.26
N SER A 184 11.95 -18.75 -2.85
CA SER A 184 11.48 -20.07 -3.23
C SER A 184 10.58 -20.04 -4.48
N TYR A 185 9.89 -18.93 -4.69
CA TYR A 185 9.00 -18.72 -5.83
C TYR A 185 8.92 -17.22 -6.14
N LEU A 186 8.99 -16.88 -7.42
CA LEU A 186 8.91 -15.52 -7.94
C LEU A 186 7.95 -15.48 -9.12
N THR A 187 6.96 -14.61 -9.07
CA THR A 187 6.07 -14.26 -10.18
C THR A 187 6.51 -12.93 -10.78
N HIS A 188 6.72 -12.89 -12.09
CA HIS A 188 6.98 -11.65 -12.82
C HIS A 188 5.83 -11.35 -13.78
N ILE A 189 5.16 -10.21 -13.57
CA ILE A 189 4.00 -9.78 -14.33
C ILE A 189 4.36 -8.52 -15.11
N TYR A 190 4.26 -8.56 -16.42
CA TYR A 190 4.66 -7.43 -17.25
C TYR A 190 3.80 -7.27 -18.51
N LEU A 191 3.66 -6.01 -18.94
CA LEU A 191 2.96 -5.67 -20.19
C LEU A 191 3.84 -5.98 -21.39
N THR A 192 3.27 -6.65 -22.39
CA THR A 192 3.99 -6.95 -23.65
C THR A 192 3.46 -6.09 -24.79
N SER A 193 4.37 -5.43 -25.49
CA SER A 193 4.05 -4.66 -26.70
C SER A 193 3.82 -5.50 -27.96
N THR A 194 4.10 -6.81 -27.89
CA THR A 194 4.26 -7.65 -29.10
C THR A 194 3.22 -8.75 -29.26
N ASN A 195 2.41 -9.03 -28.26
CA ASN A 195 1.43 -10.12 -28.29
C ASN A 195 -0.01 -9.62 -28.22
N GLN A 196 -0.92 -10.40 -28.78
CA GLN A 196 -2.37 -10.15 -28.73
C GLN A 196 -2.94 -10.20 -27.30
N GLN A 197 -2.19 -10.65 -26.31
CA GLN A 197 -2.60 -10.81 -24.91
C GLN A 197 -2.34 -9.60 -24.01
N GLY A 198 -1.51 -8.63 -24.40
CA GLY A 198 -1.30 -7.40 -23.66
C GLY A 198 -0.48 -7.49 -22.37
N TYR A 199 -0.41 -8.62 -21.70
CA TYR A 199 0.43 -8.88 -20.51
C TYR A 199 0.97 -10.31 -20.56
N LYS A 200 1.97 -10.58 -19.72
CA LYS A 200 2.57 -11.89 -19.55
C LYS A 200 2.93 -12.16 -18.10
N ILE A 201 2.79 -13.39 -17.68
CA ILE A 201 3.16 -13.87 -16.36
C ILE A 201 4.20 -14.96 -16.53
N ASP A 202 5.37 -14.74 -15.97
CA ASP A 202 6.46 -15.71 -15.93
C ASP A 202 6.72 -16.15 -14.48
N GLU A 203 6.91 -17.46 -14.25
CA GLU A 203 7.13 -18.05 -12.93
C GLU A 203 8.52 -18.65 -12.81
N TYR A 204 9.20 -18.33 -11.72
CA TYR A 204 10.57 -18.72 -11.40
C TYR A 204 10.59 -19.46 -10.06
N TYR A 205 10.71 -20.77 -10.09
CA TYR A 205 10.66 -21.63 -8.91
C TYR A 205 11.75 -22.73 -8.89
N THR A 206 12.63 -22.77 -9.89
CA THR A 206 13.83 -23.61 -9.85
C THR A 206 15.08 -22.75 -9.67
N PRO A 207 16.17 -23.29 -9.08
CA PRO A 207 17.42 -22.53 -8.92
C PRO A 207 17.93 -21.93 -10.24
N GLU A 208 17.81 -22.66 -11.35
CA GLU A 208 18.26 -22.22 -12.67
C GLU A 208 17.42 -21.07 -13.19
N LYS A 209 16.07 -21.15 -13.06
CA LYS A 209 15.17 -20.10 -13.45
C LYS A 209 15.40 -18.83 -12.63
N LEU A 210 15.45 -18.95 -11.28
CA LEU A 210 15.70 -17.82 -10.39
C LEU A 210 17.04 -17.15 -10.67
N SER A 211 18.09 -17.91 -10.97
CA SER A 211 19.40 -17.36 -11.34
C SER A 211 19.41 -16.69 -12.69
N SER A 212 18.48 -17.05 -13.59
CA SER A 212 18.35 -16.43 -14.92
C SER A 212 17.53 -15.15 -14.92
N PHE A 213 16.75 -14.90 -13.86
CA PHE A 213 16.00 -13.65 -13.70
C PHE A 213 16.95 -12.54 -13.25
N THR A 214 16.97 -11.44 -13.94
CA THR A 214 17.84 -10.28 -13.65
C THR A 214 17.13 -9.28 -12.75
N THR A 215 16.14 -8.58 -13.30
CA THR A 215 15.25 -7.64 -12.62
C THR A 215 13.99 -7.47 -13.47
N ASP A 216 12.91 -7.03 -12.88
CA ASP A 216 11.69 -6.64 -13.58
C ASP A 216 11.81 -5.24 -14.20
N THR A 217 12.63 -4.37 -13.62
CA THR A 217 12.92 -3.02 -14.14
C THR A 217 14.28 -2.50 -13.69
N GLU A 218 14.96 -1.77 -14.60
CA GLU A 218 16.17 -1.00 -14.30
C GLU A 218 15.85 0.40 -13.76
N GLU A 219 14.57 0.80 -13.77
CA GLU A 219 14.11 2.14 -13.36
C GLU A 219 13.76 2.22 -11.87
N SER A 220 13.83 1.12 -11.13
CA SER A 220 13.51 1.05 -9.71
C SER A 220 14.45 0.11 -8.94
N PHE A 221 14.66 0.42 -7.69
CA PHE A 221 15.41 -0.41 -6.72
C PHE A 221 14.48 -1.01 -5.65
N HIS A 222 13.23 -0.64 -5.67
CA HIS A 222 12.31 -0.67 -4.54
C HIS A 222 12.09 -2.05 -3.92
N GLY A 223 11.68 -3.03 -4.68
CA GLY A 223 11.43 -4.38 -4.18
C GLY A 223 12.68 -5.05 -3.61
N THR A 224 13.87 -4.76 -4.17
CA THR A 224 15.14 -5.24 -3.60
C THR A 224 15.40 -4.63 -2.23
N HIS A 225 15.08 -3.37 -2.07
CA HIS A 225 15.33 -2.61 -0.85
C HIS A 225 14.36 -3.04 0.26
N THR A 226 13.06 -3.04 0.00
CA THR A 226 12.00 -3.43 0.95
C THR A 226 12.12 -4.89 1.38
N LEU A 227 12.37 -5.82 0.43
CA LEU A 227 12.64 -7.21 0.75
C LEU A 227 13.88 -7.38 1.62
N GLY A 228 14.93 -6.59 1.34
CA GLY A 228 16.17 -6.61 2.13
C GLY A 228 15.94 -6.29 3.60
N ILE A 229 14.98 -5.42 3.88
CA ILE A 229 14.62 -5.05 5.26
C ILE A 229 13.78 -6.09 5.94
N MET A 230 12.76 -6.57 5.23
CA MET A 230 11.89 -7.59 5.78
C MET A 230 12.67 -8.88 6.07
N ALA A 231 13.45 -9.35 5.09
CA ALA A 231 13.96 -10.70 5.12
C ALA A 231 15.41 -10.88 4.62
N GLY A 232 16.20 -9.80 4.45
CA GLY A 232 17.61 -9.91 4.05
C GLY A 232 18.41 -10.79 5.02
N GLY A 233 19.23 -11.73 4.53
CA GLY A 233 19.88 -12.74 5.38
C GLY A 233 21.40 -12.71 5.40
N TYR A 234 22.06 -11.89 4.58
CA TYR A 234 23.50 -11.86 4.51
C TYR A 234 24.13 -11.17 5.72
N LYS A 235 24.94 -11.90 6.50
CA LYS A 235 25.63 -11.42 7.71
C LYS A 235 27.16 -11.40 7.58
N GLY A 236 27.71 -11.73 6.38
CA GLY A 236 29.14 -11.70 6.12
C GLY A 236 29.72 -10.28 6.07
N ASN A 237 31.03 -10.16 5.85
CA ASN A 237 31.71 -8.87 5.81
C ASN A 237 31.37 -8.07 4.56
N LEU A 238 31.31 -6.75 4.73
CA LEU A 238 31.14 -5.74 3.69
C LEU A 238 32.22 -4.65 3.85
N THR A 239 32.51 -3.97 2.76
CA THR A 239 33.13 -2.66 2.78
C THR A 239 32.07 -1.66 3.22
N LEU A 240 32.23 -1.02 4.38
CA LEU A 240 31.26 -0.14 5.02
C LEU A 240 31.78 1.27 5.17
N ALA A 241 30.92 2.26 4.99
CA ALA A 241 31.16 3.63 5.43
C ALA A 241 30.74 3.78 6.91
N LYS A 242 31.64 4.26 7.75
CA LYS A 242 31.36 4.56 9.17
C LYS A 242 31.64 6.01 9.51
N GLN A 243 30.76 6.64 10.25
CA GLN A 243 30.95 8.01 10.68
C GLN A 243 32.20 8.16 11.56
N LYS A 244 33.14 9.00 11.11
CA LYS A 244 34.34 9.36 11.83
C LYS A 244 34.16 10.66 12.61
N ASN A 245 33.56 11.66 12.00
CA ASN A 245 33.21 12.96 12.58
C ASN A 245 31.99 13.55 11.82
N SER A 246 31.68 14.83 12.03
CA SER A 246 30.51 15.47 11.41
C SER A 246 30.60 15.62 9.87
N TRP A 247 31.77 15.40 9.25
CA TRP A 247 31.99 15.67 7.83
C TRP A 247 32.63 14.50 7.07
N GLN A 248 33.22 13.54 7.80
CA GLN A 248 34.01 12.46 7.23
C GLN A 248 33.53 11.10 7.69
N ALA A 249 33.60 10.15 6.77
CA ALA A 249 33.46 8.72 7.03
C ALA A 249 34.79 8.00 6.85
N ASP A 250 35.05 6.97 7.65
CA ASP A 250 36.08 5.97 7.40
C ASP A 250 35.45 4.79 6.64
N VAL A 251 36.18 4.23 5.68
CA VAL A 251 35.75 3.05 4.94
C VAL A 251 36.46 1.84 5.54
N VAL A 252 35.69 0.86 6.03
CA VAL A 252 36.19 -0.29 6.80
C VAL A 252 35.57 -1.61 6.32
N GLU A 253 36.26 -2.74 6.61
CA GLU A 253 35.71 -4.08 6.38
C GLU A 253 35.14 -4.65 7.68
N GLU A 254 33.84 -4.84 7.75
CA GLU A 254 33.15 -5.38 8.92
C GLU A 254 31.92 -6.20 8.54
N ALA A 255 31.38 -6.95 9.51
CA ALA A 255 30.15 -7.72 9.34
C ALA A 255 28.98 -6.82 8.96
N ASN A 256 28.13 -7.28 8.04
CA ASN A 256 26.97 -6.55 7.53
C ASN A 256 25.99 -6.18 8.66
N PRO A 257 25.83 -4.89 8.98
CA PRO A 257 24.83 -4.43 9.94
C PRO A 257 23.42 -4.27 9.30
N TYR A 258 23.31 -4.39 7.97
CA TYR A 258 22.12 -4.06 7.18
C TYR A 258 21.33 -5.30 6.73
N TYR A 259 21.40 -6.42 7.47
CA TYR A 259 20.51 -7.56 7.24
C TYR A 259 19.10 -7.30 7.81
N GLY A 260 18.11 -8.07 7.33
CA GLY A 260 16.69 -7.80 7.58
C GLY A 260 16.18 -8.16 8.97
N MET A 261 14.89 -7.89 9.19
CA MET A 261 14.16 -8.17 10.43
C MET A 261 13.95 -9.68 10.66
N ALA A 262 13.64 -10.45 9.61
CA ALA A 262 13.41 -11.90 9.65
C ALA A 262 14.40 -12.63 8.73
N PRO A 263 15.71 -12.69 9.11
CA PRO A 263 16.78 -13.11 8.21
C PRO A 263 16.73 -14.59 7.81
N ASP A 264 15.98 -15.45 8.50
CA ASP A 264 15.85 -16.87 8.19
C ASP A 264 14.43 -17.26 7.72
N ALA A 265 13.55 -16.27 7.46
CA ALA A 265 12.23 -16.52 6.89
C ALA A 265 12.32 -17.05 5.45
N ASP A 266 11.35 -17.87 5.05
CA ASP A 266 11.15 -18.22 3.65
C ASP A 266 10.61 -17.03 2.87
N ILE A 267 10.99 -16.90 1.60
CA ILE A 267 10.60 -15.76 0.77
C ILE A 267 9.84 -16.22 -0.46
N VAL A 268 8.69 -15.60 -0.70
CA VAL A 268 7.95 -15.64 -1.98
C VAL A 268 7.71 -14.21 -2.45
N ALA A 269 7.94 -13.95 -3.71
CA ALA A 269 7.88 -12.60 -4.26
C ALA A 269 7.03 -12.54 -5.54
N SER A 270 6.41 -11.39 -5.77
CA SER A 270 5.86 -11.02 -7.07
C SER A 270 6.37 -9.64 -7.45
N CYS A 271 6.72 -9.44 -8.72
CA CYS A 271 7.26 -8.17 -9.21
C CYS A 271 6.76 -7.83 -10.62
N GLY A 272 7.04 -6.62 -11.05
CA GLY A 272 6.71 -6.10 -12.38
C GLY A 272 5.68 -4.99 -12.36
N THR A 273 4.61 -5.09 -13.15
CA THR A 273 3.56 -4.08 -13.21
C THR A 273 2.73 -4.07 -11.92
N LEU A 274 2.70 -2.91 -11.24
CA LEU A 274 2.06 -2.73 -9.93
C LEU A 274 0.64 -2.12 -10.06
N ALA A 275 -0.14 -2.60 -11.01
CA ALA A 275 -1.54 -2.24 -11.09
C ALA A 275 -2.38 -3.11 -10.12
N ASP A 276 -3.48 -2.59 -9.56
CA ASP A 276 -4.25 -3.24 -8.48
C ASP A 276 -4.53 -4.73 -8.71
N VAL A 277 -4.96 -5.12 -9.93
CA VAL A 277 -5.24 -6.52 -10.26
C VAL A 277 -3.98 -7.38 -10.28
N PHE A 278 -2.83 -6.83 -10.67
CA PHE A 278 -1.56 -7.57 -10.70
C PHE A 278 -0.95 -7.67 -9.30
N ILE A 279 -1.17 -6.68 -8.45
CA ILE A 279 -0.88 -6.77 -7.02
C ILE A 279 -1.68 -7.91 -6.41
N ALA A 280 -2.99 -7.96 -6.65
CA ALA A 280 -3.85 -9.03 -6.17
C ALA A 280 -3.43 -10.41 -6.72
N TYR A 281 -3.12 -10.51 -8.01
CA TYR A 281 -2.64 -11.77 -8.60
C TYR A 281 -1.29 -12.22 -8.01
N GLY A 282 -0.37 -11.29 -7.80
CA GLY A 282 0.90 -11.58 -7.12
C GLY A 282 0.70 -12.09 -5.70
N MET A 283 -0.28 -11.56 -4.98
CA MET A 283 -0.69 -12.05 -3.66
C MET A 283 -1.26 -13.47 -3.72
N GLU A 284 -2.09 -13.81 -4.74
CA GLU A 284 -2.59 -15.18 -4.90
C GLU A 284 -1.45 -16.19 -4.97
N GLY A 285 -0.38 -15.91 -5.73
CA GLY A 285 0.79 -16.78 -5.79
C GLY A 285 1.48 -17.00 -4.42
N ILE A 286 1.48 -15.97 -3.57
CA ILE A 286 2.01 -16.05 -2.19
C ILE A 286 1.07 -16.89 -1.31
N LEU A 287 -0.25 -16.67 -1.41
CA LEU A 287 -1.26 -17.37 -0.63
C LEU A 287 -1.36 -18.85 -1.03
N ASP A 288 -1.26 -19.17 -2.32
CA ASP A 288 -1.20 -20.54 -2.82
C ASP A 288 0.04 -21.27 -2.30
N TYR A 289 1.21 -20.63 -2.33
CA TYR A 289 2.43 -21.18 -1.77
C TYR A 289 2.31 -21.44 -0.26
N ARG A 290 1.78 -20.48 0.48
CA ARG A 290 1.49 -20.59 1.91
C ARG A 290 0.58 -21.77 2.20
N TYR A 291 -0.52 -21.89 1.45
CA TYR A 291 -1.48 -22.99 1.60
C TYR A 291 -0.84 -24.36 1.33
N TYR A 292 -0.12 -24.49 0.20
CA TYR A 292 0.52 -25.74 -0.22
C TYR A 292 1.56 -26.25 0.79
N TYR A 293 2.34 -25.33 1.37
CA TYR A 293 3.38 -25.68 2.35
C TYR A 293 2.94 -25.57 3.81
N ASN A 294 1.68 -25.21 4.06
CA ASN A 294 1.06 -25.03 5.38
C ASN A 294 1.91 -24.16 6.31
N LYS A 295 2.26 -22.95 5.85
CA LYS A 295 3.10 -22.00 6.58
C LYS A 295 2.28 -20.83 7.13
N PRO A 296 2.57 -20.32 8.35
CA PRO A 296 2.13 -18.99 8.74
C PRO A 296 2.78 -17.97 7.81
N ALA A 297 2.04 -16.92 7.42
CA ALA A 297 2.53 -15.96 6.44
C ALA A 297 2.25 -14.51 6.85
N VAL A 298 3.19 -13.63 6.50
CA VAL A 298 3.01 -12.18 6.49
C VAL A 298 3.39 -11.64 5.13
N ILE A 299 2.55 -10.75 4.58
CA ILE A 299 2.72 -10.13 3.26
C ILE A 299 2.98 -8.64 3.45
N ASN A 300 4.04 -8.14 2.82
CA ASN A 300 4.37 -6.73 2.76
C ASN A 300 3.87 -6.10 1.47
N LEU A 301 3.07 -5.05 1.58
CA LEU A 301 2.64 -4.17 0.50
C LEU A 301 3.16 -2.76 0.78
N SER A 302 4.38 -2.49 0.34
CA SER A 302 4.96 -1.15 0.40
C SER A 302 4.43 -0.28 -0.75
N LEU A 303 3.13 -0.27 -0.95
CA LEU A 303 2.44 0.22 -2.13
C LEU A 303 1.19 1.02 -1.73
N GLY A 304 0.73 1.92 -2.59
CA GLY A 304 -0.52 2.63 -2.40
C GLY A 304 -0.78 3.71 -3.45
N ASN A 305 -2.02 4.16 -3.54
CA ASN A 305 -2.44 5.32 -4.33
C ASN A 305 -3.48 6.14 -3.55
N ASN A 306 -3.70 7.38 -3.97
CA ASN A 306 -4.64 8.30 -3.31
C ASN A 306 -5.96 8.42 -4.06
N THR A 307 -6.29 7.47 -4.94
CA THR A 307 -7.50 7.49 -5.76
C THR A 307 -8.54 6.51 -5.24
N GLY A 308 -9.74 6.97 -4.94
CA GLY A 308 -10.84 6.14 -4.45
C GLY A 308 -11.60 6.75 -3.28
N PRO A 309 -12.48 5.97 -2.64
CA PRO A 309 -13.39 6.44 -1.59
C PRO A 309 -12.72 6.62 -0.22
N HIS A 310 -11.54 6.11 0.01
CA HIS A 310 -10.82 6.14 1.30
C HIS A 310 -11.64 5.62 2.49
N ASP A 311 -12.45 4.60 2.28
CA ASP A 311 -13.37 4.01 3.28
C ASP A 311 -13.29 2.47 3.35
N GLY A 312 -12.43 1.84 2.55
CA GLY A 312 -12.26 0.40 2.50
C GLY A 312 -13.23 -0.33 1.55
N THR A 313 -14.07 0.38 0.80
CA THR A 313 -15.10 -0.21 -0.07
C THR A 313 -14.65 -0.41 -1.52
N SER A 314 -13.50 0.15 -1.94
CA SER A 314 -12.96 -0.14 -3.28
C SER A 314 -12.69 -1.64 -3.46
N VAL A 315 -12.77 -2.15 -4.68
CA VAL A 315 -12.67 -3.59 -4.95
C VAL A 315 -11.33 -4.17 -4.48
N ILE A 316 -10.24 -3.42 -4.64
CA ILE A 316 -8.93 -3.85 -4.11
C ILE A 316 -8.95 -3.92 -2.58
N CYS A 317 -9.61 -3.00 -1.88
CA CYS A 317 -9.73 -3.06 -0.42
C CYS A 317 -10.57 -4.26 0.04
N GLN A 318 -11.65 -4.57 -0.66
CA GLN A 318 -12.46 -5.77 -0.39
C GLN A 318 -11.64 -7.04 -0.61
N TYR A 319 -10.85 -7.10 -1.71
CA TYR A 319 -9.93 -8.20 -1.98
C TYR A 319 -8.90 -8.38 -0.85
N LEU A 320 -8.25 -7.29 -0.42
CA LEU A 320 -7.26 -7.32 0.66
C LEU A 320 -7.88 -7.79 1.98
N THR A 321 -9.11 -7.38 2.28
CA THR A 321 -9.86 -7.83 3.45
C THR A 321 -10.14 -9.34 3.41
N GLU A 322 -10.48 -9.89 2.25
CA GLU A 322 -10.65 -11.34 2.08
C GLU A 322 -9.32 -12.10 2.20
N ALA A 323 -8.24 -11.58 1.59
CA ALA A 323 -6.91 -12.16 1.66
C ALA A 323 -6.33 -12.15 3.09
N ALA A 324 -6.67 -11.14 3.89
CA ALA A 324 -6.24 -11.02 5.29
C ALA A 324 -6.78 -12.13 6.22
N LYS A 325 -7.79 -12.89 5.79
CA LYS A 325 -8.26 -14.08 6.51
C LYS A 325 -7.25 -15.24 6.45
N GLU A 326 -6.31 -15.19 5.51
CA GLU A 326 -5.34 -16.27 5.29
C GLU A 326 -3.91 -15.90 5.71
N ALA A 327 -3.52 -14.63 5.63
CA ALA A 327 -2.19 -14.15 5.99
C ALA A 327 -2.29 -12.78 6.67
N ILE A 328 -1.29 -12.41 7.47
CA ILE A 328 -1.18 -11.05 7.97
C ILE A 328 -0.69 -10.14 6.83
N ILE A 329 -1.43 -9.08 6.53
CA ILE A 329 -1.06 -8.12 5.48
C ILE A 329 -0.62 -6.81 6.15
N CYS A 330 0.62 -6.40 5.90
CA CYS A 330 1.13 -5.08 6.26
C CYS A 330 1.12 -4.19 5.01
N ILE A 331 0.63 -2.97 5.17
CA ILE A 331 0.54 -2.01 4.07
C ILE A 331 1.04 -0.62 4.51
N ALA A 332 1.77 0.06 3.62
CA ALA A 332 2.25 1.41 3.86
C ALA A 332 1.12 2.42 3.91
N ALA A 333 1.15 3.35 4.88
CA ALA A 333 0.11 4.38 5.04
C ALA A 333 0.04 5.36 3.85
N GLY A 334 1.15 5.56 3.15
CA GLY A 334 1.31 6.55 2.09
C GLY A 334 2.28 7.67 2.48
N ASN A 335 2.69 8.46 1.48
CA ASN A 335 3.72 9.51 1.63
C ASN A 335 3.19 10.90 1.28
N SER A 336 1.96 11.20 1.68
CA SER A 336 1.28 12.47 1.43
C SER A 336 0.94 13.23 2.72
N GLY A 337 1.63 12.93 3.83
CA GLY A 337 1.39 13.56 5.13
C GLY A 337 1.79 15.05 5.20
N ASP A 338 2.56 15.53 4.25
CA ASP A 338 2.95 16.94 4.07
C ASP A 338 2.26 17.61 2.85
N ASN A 339 1.40 16.87 2.15
CA ASN A 339 0.67 17.33 0.99
C ASN A 339 -0.79 17.65 1.35
N ASN A 340 -1.27 18.80 0.91
CA ASN A 340 -2.67 19.23 1.10
C ASN A 340 -3.60 18.56 0.09
N ILE A 341 -3.75 17.23 0.18
CA ILE A 341 -4.53 16.44 -0.80
C ILE A 341 -5.98 16.16 -0.38
N VAL A 342 -6.37 16.59 0.79
CA VAL A 342 -7.72 16.37 1.32
C VAL A 342 -8.41 17.70 1.59
N LEU A 343 -9.70 17.79 1.26
CA LEU A 343 -10.58 18.88 1.65
C LEU A 343 -11.90 18.28 2.14
N THR A 344 -12.17 18.43 3.44
CA THR A 344 -13.43 18.00 4.06
C THR A 344 -14.27 19.20 4.42
N LYS A 345 -15.54 19.20 4.04
CA LYS A 345 -16.50 20.25 4.41
C LYS A 345 -17.77 19.68 5.02
N ASN A 346 -18.06 20.13 6.26
CA ASN A 346 -19.37 19.97 6.87
C ASN A 346 -20.16 21.25 6.59
N PHE A 347 -21.25 21.13 5.84
CA PHE A 347 -22.10 22.26 5.47
C PHE A 347 -23.08 22.63 6.59
N THR A 348 -23.36 23.92 6.71
CA THR A 348 -24.36 24.43 7.66
C THR A 348 -25.30 25.39 6.95
N ALA A 349 -26.44 25.72 7.54
CA ALA A 349 -27.39 26.65 6.98
C ALA A 349 -26.80 28.04 6.59
N ASN A 350 -25.71 28.45 7.26
CA ASN A 350 -24.99 29.70 6.98
C ASN A 350 -23.69 29.52 6.19
N ASP A 351 -23.25 28.29 5.97
CA ASP A 351 -21.99 27.96 5.27
C ASP A 351 -22.23 26.75 4.36
N THR A 352 -22.83 27.02 3.19
CA THR A 352 -23.31 26.04 2.22
C THR A 352 -22.31 25.76 1.09
N LYS A 353 -21.09 26.33 1.17
CA LYS A 353 -20.09 26.23 0.10
C LYS A 353 -18.69 26.10 0.65
N THR A 354 -17.85 25.30 -0.05
CA THR A 354 -16.41 25.34 0.07
C THR A 354 -15.78 25.51 -1.30
N LYS A 355 -14.60 26.11 -1.36
CA LYS A 355 -13.85 26.28 -2.61
C LYS A 355 -12.36 26.29 -2.37
N THR A 356 -11.63 25.58 -3.24
CA THR A 356 -10.18 25.47 -3.20
C THR A 356 -9.61 25.50 -4.61
N PHE A 357 -8.36 25.90 -4.76
CA PHE A 357 -7.62 25.78 -6.01
C PHE A 357 -6.82 24.46 -6.02
N ILE A 358 -6.55 24.00 -7.22
CA ILE A 358 -5.65 22.87 -7.48
C ILE A 358 -4.32 23.47 -7.95
N GLN A 359 -3.29 23.30 -7.13
CA GLN A 359 -1.93 23.75 -7.43
C GLN A 359 -1.06 22.61 -7.95
N SER A 360 -0.05 22.95 -8.77
CA SER A 360 1.02 22.02 -9.09
C SER A 360 1.96 21.87 -7.89
N ILE A 361 2.31 20.63 -7.53
CA ILE A 361 3.26 20.31 -6.45
C ILE A 361 4.60 19.81 -6.99
N SER A 362 4.69 19.55 -8.30
CA SER A 362 5.90 19.05 -8.96
C SER A 362 6.19 19.83 -10.24
N GLU A 363 7.47 20.15 -10.48
CA GLU A 363 7.92 20.69 -11.77
C GLU A 363 8.14 19.55 -12.76
N VAL A 364 7.51 19.63 -13.92
CA VAL A 364 7.65 18.64 -15.01
C VAL A 364 8.26 19.29 -16.23
N SER A 365 9.37 18.74 -16.72
CA SER A 365 10.07 19.29 -17.90
C SER A 365 9.16 19.30 -19.13
N GLY A 366 9.06 20.46 -19.79
CA GLY A 366 8.22 20.67 -20.99
C GLY A 366 6.80 21.13 -20.71
N TYR A 367 6.41 21.26 -19.44
CA TYR A 367 5.12 21.82 -18.99
C TYR A 367 5.34 23.02 -18.09
N HIS A 368 4.35 23.88 -18.01
CA HIS A 368 4.37 25.06 -17.15
C HIS A 368 3.27 24.92 -16.09
N ASN A 369 3.66 24.77 -14.81
CA ASN A 369 2.74 24.52 -13.70
C ASN A 369 1.76 23.37 -14.01
N LEU A 370 2.25 22.20 -14.39
CA LEU A 370 1.41 21.05 -14.71
C LEU A 370 0.60 20.64 -13.49
N ARG A 371 -0.71 20.55 -13.65
CA ARG A 371 -1.66 19.90 -12.75
C ARG A 371 -2.19 18.69 -13.48
N TYR A 372 -1.93 17.53 -12.93
CA TYR A 372 -2.32 16.27 -13.53
C TYR A 372 -2.85 15.33 -12.45
N GLY A 373 -3.95 14.66 -12.72
CA GLY A 373 -4.55 13.69 -11.82
C GLY A 373 -6.06 13.80 -11.74
N GLN A 374 -6.60 13.39 -10.62
CA GLN A 374 -8.02 13.30 -10.37
C GLN A 374 -8.39 13.89 -9.01
N VAL A 375 -9.58 14.45 -8.92
CA VAL A 375 -10.24 14.75 -7.64
C VAL A 375 -11.47 13.86 -7.53
N TYR A 376 -11.56 13.14 -6.43
CA TYR A 376 -12.74 12.41 -6.01
C TYR A 376 -13.45 13.22 -4.93
N ALA A 377 -14.69 13.59 -5.16
CA ALA A 377 -15.55 14.24 -4.18
C ALA A 377 -16.68 13.29 -3.81
N TYR A 378 -16.73 12.85 -2.55
CA TYR A 378 -17.74 11.94 -2.01
C TYR A 378 -18.66 12.65 -1.02
N SER A 379 -19.97 12.40 -1.09
CA SER A 379 -20.87 12.68 0.03
C SER A 379 -20.56 11.75 1.21
N ALA A 380 -20.92 12.13 2.42
CA ALA A 380 -20.73 11.27 3.60
C ALA A 380 -21.77 10.13 3.68
N ASP A 381 -22.91 10.32 3.04
CA ASP A 381 -24.08 9.43 3.02
C ASP A 381 -24.76 9.49 1.63
N ASP A 382 -26.02 9.10 1.53
CA ASP A 382 -26.84 9.17 0.32
C ASP A 382 -27.33 10.58 -0.03
N SER A 383 -26.74 11.62 0.53
CA SER A 383 -27.09 13.02 0.28
C SER A 383 -26.47 13.56 -1.01
N GLU A 384 -27.28 14.19 -1.85
CA GLU A 384 -26.83 14.82 -3.09
C GLU A 384 -26.10 16.13 -2.82
N PHE A 385 -25.06 16.41 -3.59
CA PHE A 385 -24.33 17.68 -3.57
C PHE A 385 -24.06 18.19 -4.99
N THR A 386 -23.63 19.43 -5.12
CA THR A 386 -23.19 19.99 -6.40
C THR A 386 -21.72 20.39 -6.31
N ILE A 387 -20.95 20.12 -7.38
CA ILE A 387 -19.57 20.58 -7.49
C ILE A 387 -19.33 21.23 -8.85
N LYS A 388 -18.44 22.21 -8.90
CA LYS A 388 -18.05 22.92 -10.12
C LYS A 388 -16.54 22.90 -10.25
N ALA A 389 -16.05 22.55 -11.42
CA ALA A 389 -14.70 22.92 -11.83
C ALA A 389 -14.70 24.37 -12.31
N VAL A 390 -13.74 25.17 -11.87
CA VAL A 390 -13.73 26.61 -12.14
C VAL A 390 -12.37 27.13 -12.58
N ILE A 391 -12.36 28.17 -13.40
CA ILE A 391 -11.16 28.95 -13.69
C ILE A 391 -11.35 30.35 -13.09
N TYR A 392 -10.45 30.71 -12.19
CA TYR A 392 -10.46 31.99 -11.51
C TYR A 392 -9.34 32.91 -11.99
N ASN A 393 -9.64 34.17 -12.25
CA ASN A 393 -8.64 35.16 -12.59
C ASN A 393 -8.24 35.96 -11.33
N LYS A 394 -7.03 35.73 -10.82
CA LYS A 394 -6.52 36.38 -9.59
C LYS A 394 -6.47 37.91 -9.67
N LYS A 395 -6.12 38.49 -10.84
CA LYS A 395 -6.06 39.93 -11.03
C LYS A 395 -7.43 40.62 -10.99
N ARG A 396 -8.45 39.91 -11.50
CA ARG A 396 -9.82 40.47 -11.57
C ARG A 396 -10.67 40.11 -10.35
N GLY A 397 -10.24 39.12 -9.57
CA GLY A 397 -11.01 38.60 -8.46
C GLY A 397 -12.32 37.91 -8.90
N THR A 398 -12.34 37.27 -10.09
CA THR A 398 -13.58 36.75 -10.68
C THR A 398 -13.37 35.39 -11.32
N THR A 399 -14.37 34.49 -11.19
CA THR A 399 -14.48 33.27 -11.97
C THR A 399 -14.78 33.61 -13.43
N THR A 400 -14.08 32.97 -14.35
CA THR A 400 -14.17 33.21 -15.80
C THR A 400 -14.70 32.01 -16.58
N PHE A 401 -14.73 30.83 -15.95
CA PHE A 401 -15.28 29.60 -16.49
C PHE A 401 -15.83 28.76 -15.36
N GLU A 402 -16.97 28.11 -15.56
CA GLU A 402 -17.54 27.11 -14.63
C GLU A 402 -18.07 25.91 -15.41
N LEU A 403 -17.79 24.73 -14.89
CA LEU A 403 -18.35 23.46 -15.34
C LEU A 403 -19.05 22.81 -14.13
N PRO A 404 -20.38 22.98 -13.96
CA PRO A 404 -21.13 22.41 -12.86
C PRO A 404 -21.58 20.99 -13.15
N ILE A 405 -21.65 20.15 -12.09
CA ILE A 405 -22.32 18.85 -12.09
C ILE A 405 -23.05 18.63 -10.75
N SER A 406 -24.23 18.01 -10.80
CA SER A 406 -24.88 17.46 -9.60
C SER A 406 -24.46 16.01 -9.41
N SER A 407 -24.24 15.60 -8.16
CA SER A 407 -23.79 14.25 -7.83
C SER A 407 -24.81 13.15 -8.22
N ASN A 408 -26.08 13.53 -8.39
CA ASN A 408 -27.16 12.63 -8.83
C ASN A 408 -27.34 12.56 -10.37
N THR A 409 -26.46 13.21 -11.14
CA THR A 409 -26.52 13.15 -12.62
C THR A 409 -25.83 11.88 -13.11
N ASP A 410 -26.34 10.74 -12.71
CA ASP A 410 -25.74 9.43 -12.91
C ASP A 410 -25.26 9.20 -14.35
N GLY A 411 -24.00 8.81 -14.46
CA GLY A 411 -23.40 8.31 -15.68
C GLY A 411 -23.07 9.34 -16.76
N VAL A 412 -23.30 10.64 -16.58
CA VAL A 412 -22.95 11.67 -17.57
C VAL A 412 -21.55 12.21 -17.31
N SER A 413 -20.68 12.16 -18.31
CA SER A 413 -19.37 12.82 -18.28
C SER A 413 -19.32 13.93 -19.33
N THR A 414 -18.81 15.09 -18.92
CA THR A 414 -18.61 16.24 -19.83
C THR A 414 -17.15 16.67 -19.78
N TYR A 415 -16.51 16.79 -20.94
CA TYR A 415 -15.13 17.23 -21.09
C TYR A 415 -15.01 18.55 -21.84
N TYR A 416 -14.04 19.36 -21.39
CA TYR A 416 -13.56 20.56 -22.10
C TYR A 416 -12.07 20.42 -22.35
N SER A 417 -11.63 20.65 -23.62
CA SER A 417 -10.25 20.43 -24.03
C SER A 417 -9.72 21.62 -24.85
N SER A 418 -8.42 21.84 -24.78
CA SER A 418 -7.72 22.69 -25.75
C SER A 418 -7.53 21.92 -27.08
N PRO A 419 -7.28 22.61 -28.22
CA PRO A 419 -7.32 21.98 -29.53
C PRO A 419 -6.36 20.78 -29.72
N GLU A 420 -5.21 20.79 -29.02
CA GLU A 420 -4.23 19.71 -29.11
C GLU A 420 -4.63 18.44 -28.34
N TYR A 421 -5.57 18.59 -27.38
CA TYR A 421 -6.04 17.52 -26.50
C TYR A 421 -7.51 17.14 -26.74
N ALA A 422 -8.13 17.77 -27.76
CA ALA A 422 -9.55 17.56 -28.05
C ALA A 422 -9.83 16.20 -28.69
N GLU A 423 -10.87 15.54 -28.18
CA GLU A 423 -11.44 14.31 -28.71
C GLU A 423 -12.82 14.51 -29.32
N GLU A 424 -13.32 13.48 -30.00
CA GLU A 424 -14.68 13.50 -30.53
C GLU A 424 -15.70 13.59 -29.37
N GLY A 425 -16.51 14.61 -29.38
CA GLY A 425 -17.49 14.91 -28.33
C GLY A 425 -17.03 15.93 -27.29
N ASP A 426 -15.74 16.25 -27.20
CA ASP A 426 -15.23 17.26 -26.29
C ASP A 426 -15.72 18.66 -26.68
N LYS A 427 -15.98 19.47 -25.66
CA LYS A 427 -16.37 20.87 -25.81
C LYS A 427 -15.13 21.76 -25.78
N SER A 428 -15.25 22.92 -26.40
CA SER A 428 -14.24 23.98 -26.36
C SER A 428 -14.84 25.24 -25.74
N HIS A 429 -14.02 25.97 -24.95
CA HIS A 429 -14.41 27.24 -24.40
C HIS A 429 -13.23 28.23 -24.38
N VAL A 430 -13.46 29.46 -24.87
CA VAL A 430 -12.40 30.46 -25.06
C VAL A 430 -11.64 30.80 -23.77
N ASN A 431 -12.33 30.86 -22.61
CA ASN A 431 -11.65 31.13 -21.36
C ASN A 431 -10.85 29.94 -20.82
N PHE A 432 -11.25 28.72 -21.16
CA PHE A 432 -10.50 27.51 -20.86
C PHE A 432 -9.19 27.48 -21.67
N THR A 433 -9.27 27.57 -22.98
CA THR A 433 -8.11 27.53 -23.89
C THR A 433 -7.16 28.71 -23.71
N LYS A 434 -7.67 29.85 -23.19
CA LYS A 434 -6.84 30.99 -22.79
C LYS A 434 -6.05 30.72 -21.54
N ALA A 435 -6.60 29.97 -20.59
CA ALA A 435 -5.96 29.71 -19.32
C ALA A 435 -5.00 28.52 -19.40
N PHE A 436 -5.40 27.43 -20.07
CA PHE A 436 -4.71 26.15 -20.01
C PHE A 436 -4.62 25.48 -21.38
N ASP A 437 -3.52 24.75 -21.52
CA ASP A 437 -3.34 23.69 -22.51
C ASP A 437 -3.58 22.34 -21.80
N GLY A 438 -4.50 21.53 -22.33
CA GLY A 438 -4.92 20.27 -21.70
C GLY A 438 -6.43 20.07 -21.72
N TYR A 439 -6.95 19.35 -20.73
CA TYR A 439 -8.38 19.06 -20.58
C TYR A 439 -8.85 19.04 -19.13
N VAL A 440 -10.15 19.17 -18.95
CA VAL A 440 -10.87 18.88 -17.70
C VAL A 440 -12.17 18.15 -18.03
N GLY A 441 -12.41 17.06 -17.31
CA GLY A 441 -13.65 16.29 -17.39
C GLY A 441 -14.31 16.14 -16.04
N MET A 442 -15.65 16.04 -16.03
CA MET A 442 -16.42 15.76 -14.81
C MET A 442 -17.48 14.71 -15.07
N GLY A 443 -17.61 13.75 -14.17
CA GLY A 443 -18.65 12.75 -14.15
C GLY A 443 -19.17 12.50 -12.75
N SER A 444 -20.38 12.00 -12.58
CA SER A 444 -20.99 11.67 -11.29
C SER A 444 -21.58 10.26 -11.29
N MET A 445 -21.62 9.64 -10.12
CA MET A 445 -22.18 8.31 -9.93
C MET A 445 -22.63 8.12 -8.47
N TYR A 446 -23.62 7.25 -8.25
CA TYR A 446 -23.92 6.70 -6.94
C TYR A 446 -23.17 5.37 -6.78
N ASP A 447 -22.41 5.24 -5.70
CA ASP A 447 -21.69 4.02 -5.36
C ASP A 447 -22.56 3.16 -4.42
N GLU A 448 -23.13 2.08 -4.95
CA GLU A 448 -24.02 1.18 -4.20
C GLU A 448 -23.28 0.42 -3.08
N ASP A 449 -21.94 0.24 -3.19
CA ASP A 449 -21.17 -0.52 -2.22
C ASP A 449 -20.94 0.24 -0.91
N ASN A 450 -20.88 1.58 -0.96
CA ASN A 450 -20.76 2.42 0.22
C ASN A 450 -21.98 3.33 0.48
N GLY A 451 -22.96 3.35 -0.41
CA GLY A 451 -24.18 4.16 -0.29
C GLY A 451 -23.93 5.66 -0.44
N ARG A 452 -22.90 6.09 -1.19
CA ARG A 452 -22.47 7.47 -1.32
C ARG A 452 -22.54 7.94 -2.77
N TYR A 453 -22.93 9.22 -2.95
CA TYR A 453 -22.70 9.87 -4.24
C TYR A 453 -21.26 10.32 -4.37
N TYR A 454 -20.68 10.22 -5.57
CA TYR A 454 -19.38 10.83 -5.85
C TYR A 454 -19.32 11.52 -7.21
N VAL A 455 -18.43 12.48 -7.30
CA VAL A 455 -18.04 13.16 -8.53
C VAL A 455 -16.55 12.95 -8.75
N LEU A 456 -16.21 12.49 -9.93
CA LEU A 456 -14.84 12.45 -10.44
C LEU A 456 -14.58 13.70 -11.27
N ILE A 457 -13.50 14.42 -10.97
CA ILE A 457 -12.94 15.50 -11.79
C ILE A 457 -11.59 15.01 -12.29
N ASP A 458 -11.48 14.78 -13.59
CA ASP A 458 -10.29 14.29 -14.28
C ASP A 458 -9.64 15.44 -15.05
N TYR A 459 -8.34 15.71 -14.85
CA TYR A 459 -7.70 16.88 -15.46
C TYR A 459 -6.23 16.64 -15.79
N MET A 460 -5.81 17.29 -16.86
CA MET A 460 -4.43 17.54 -17.21
C MET A 460 -4.33 18.99 -17.73
N LEU A 461 -3.72 19.88 -16.95
CA LEU A 461 -3.73 21.32 -17.20
C LEU A 461 -2.31 21.86 -17.08
N SER A 462 -1.73 22.37 -18.16
CA SER A 462 -0.53 23.19 -18.16
C SER A 462 -0.91 24.65 -18.38
N ASP A 463 -0.31 25.59 -17.66
CA ASP A 463 -0.58 27.01 -17.89
C ASP A 463 -0.22 27.39 -19.33
N ASN A 464 -1.15 28.01 -20.06
CA ASN A 464 -0.89 28.42 -21.45
C ASN A 464 0.22 29.49 -21.47
N GLN A 465 1.34 29.17 -22.08
CA GLN A 465 2.56 29.99 -22.06
C GLN A 465 2.41 31.36 -22.74
N THR A 466 1.40 31.53 -23.60
CA THR A 466 1.14 32.78 -24.30
C THR A 466 0.20 33.72 -23.53
N SER A 467 -0.86 33.16 -22.92
CA SER A 467 -1.94 33.96 -22.34
C SER A 467 -2.11 33.78 -20.83
N ASN A 468 -1.40 32.85 -20.20
CA ASN A 468 -1.34 32.61 -18.76
C ASN A 468 0.10 32.42 -18.24
N ALA A 469 1.09 32.91 -18.93
CA ALA A 469 2.51 32.78 -18.53
C ALA A 469 2.81 33.38 -17.14
N ASP A 470 2.00 34.31 -16.67
CA ASP A 470 2.10 34.93 -15.34
C ASP A 470 1.26 34.21 -14.25
N GLY A 471 0.63 33.08 -14.57
CA GLY A 471 -0.16 32.26 -13.66
C GLY A 471 -1.36 33.00 -13.02
N ASN A 472 -1.95 33.94 -13.74
CA ASN A 472 -3.11 34.69 -13.25
C ASN A 472 -4.42 33.93 -13.32
N TYR A 473 -4.54 32.99 -14.25
CA TYR A 473 -5.67 32.07 -14.31
C TYR A 473 -5.31 30.83 -13.53
N VAL A 474 -6.09 30.50 -12.52
CA VAL A 474 -5.90 29.29 -11.67
C VAL A 474 -7.11 28.40 -11.76
N PHE A 475 -6.86 27.11 -11.70
CA PHE A 475 -7.89 26.07 -11.69
C PHE A 475 -8.30 25.76 -10.26
N GLY A 476 -9.58 25.48 -10.03
CA GLY A 476 -10.11 25.14 -8.72
C GLY A 476 -11.45 24.45 -8.78
N ILE A 477 -11.98 24.10 -7.63
CA ILE A 477 -13.27 23.48 -7.43
C ILE A 477 -14.11 24.27 -6.43
N VAL A 478 -15.44 24.20 -6.59
CA VAL A 478 -16.43 24.75 -5.66
C VAL A 478 -17.45 23.67 -5.36
N ALA A 479 -17.51 23.17 -4.13
CA ALA A 479 -18.55 22.23 -3.68
C ALA A 479 -19.64 22.98 -2.91
N GLU A 480 -20.89 22.60 -3.14
CA GLU A 480 -22.09 23.19 -2.54
C GLU A 480 -22.97 22.07 -1.98
N GLY A 481 -23.40 22.23 -0.72
CA GLY A 481 -24.25 21.26 -0.02
C GLY A 481 -25.28 21.93 0.88
N ALA A 482 -26.27 21.17 1.35
CA ALA A 482 -27.27 21.61 2.28
C ALA A 482 -26.80 21.54 3.75
N ASP A 483 -27.56 22.14 4.66
CA ASP A 483 -27.30 22.07 6.10
C ASP A 483 -27.24 20.63 6.61
N GLY A 484 -26.19 20.29 7.36
CA GLY A 484 -25.94 18.98 7.93
C GLY A 484 -25.23 18.00 6.99
N GLN A 485 -25.04 18.32 5.72
CA GLN A 485 -24.30 17.45 4.78
C GLN A 485 -22.79 17.60 4.96
N ARG A 486 -22.06 16.55 4.56
CA ARG A 486 -20.59 16.55 4.48
C ARG A 486 -20.14 16.07 3.10
N VAL A 487 -19.09 16.72 2.57
CA VAL A 487 -18.37 16.28 1.37
C VAL A 487 -16.89 16.18 1.68
N ASP A 488 -16.28 15.06 1.27
CA ASP A 488 -14.85 14.80 1.34
C ASP A 488 -14.28 14.78 -0.08
N CYS A 489 -13.27 15.63 -0.34
CA CYS A 489 -12.56 15.66 -1.61
C CYS A 489 -11.13 15.15 -1.42
N TYR A 490 -10.70 14.25 -2.29
CA TYR A 490 -9.36 13.68 -2.32
C TYR A 490 -8.70 13.98 -3.66
N CYS A 491 -7.49 14.54 -3.62
CA CYS A 491 -6.66 14.78 -4.80
C CYS A 491 -5.63 13.65 -4.92
N ASP A 492 -5.27 13.25 -6.14
CA ASP A 492 -4.27 12.19 -6.41
C ASP A 492 -2.92 12.44 -5.70
N GLY A 493 -2.47 13.69 -5.63
CA GLY A 493 -1.26 14.05 -4.87
C GLY A 493 0.07 13.81 -5.57
N ALA A 494 0.10 13.17 -6.75
CA ALA A 494 1.35 12.94 -7.48
C ALA A 494 1.91 14.23 -8.10
N PHE A 495 1.02 15.07 -8.67
CA PHE A 495 1.36 16.32 -9.35
C PHE A 495 0.48 17.50 -8.92
N SER A 496 -0.45 17.29 -8.02
CA SER A 496 -1.45 18.28 -7.61
C SER A 496 -1.80 18.19 -6.14
N GLY A 497 -2.19 19.33 -5.55
CA GLY A 497 -2.72 19.45 -4.21
C GLY A 497 -3.68 20.63 -4.11
N PHE A 498 -4.42 20.71 -3.00
CA PHE A 498 -5.35 21.81 -2.74
C PHE A 498 -4.63 23.03 -2.14
N SER A 499 -5.05 24.24 -2.54
CA SER A 499 -4.50 25.49 -2.00
C SER A 499 -5.48 26.65 -2.07
N SER A 500 -5.40 27.55 -1.10
CA SER A 500 -6.08 28.82 -1.11
C SER A 500 -5.37 29.89 -1.95
N PHE A 501 -4.09 29.71 -2.26
CA PHE A 501 -3.16 30.73 -2.77
C PHE A 501 -3.19 32.03 -1.95
N GLY A 502 -3.61 31.96 -0.68
CA GLY A 502 -3.77 33.12 0.19
C GLY A 502 -4.94 34.08 -0.22
N ILE A 503 -5.88 33.58 -1.02
CA ILE A 503 -7.04 34.36 -1.51
C ILE A 503 -8.22 34.20 -0.53
N ASP A 504 -8.71 35.31 0.00
CA ASP A 504 -9.82 35.34 0.95
C ASP A 504 -11.04 34.56 0.44
N GLY A 505 -11.57 33.69 1.32
CA GLY A 505 -12.73 32.84 1.05
C GLY A 505 -12.46 31.67 0.16
N TRP A 506 -11.19 31.31 -0.11
CA TRP A 506 -10.75 30.02 -0.63
C TRP A 506 -10.06 29.25 0.49
N GLU A 507 -10.29 27.93 0.54
CA GLU A 507 -9.81 27.07 1.62
C GLU A 507 -8.53 26.37 1.23
N GLU A 508 -7.63 26.19 2.19
CA GLU A 508 -6.44 25.37 2.06
C GLU A 508 -6.84 23.91 2.26
N GLY A 509 -6.18 22.98 1.54
CA GLY A 509 -6.33 21.56 1.83
C GLY A 509 -5.63 21.15 3.13
N THR A 510 -5.75 19.90 3.49
CA THR A 510 -5.10 19.26 4.64
C THR A 510 -4.47 17.93 4.26
N ALA A 511 -3.52 17.46 5.08
CA ALA A 511 -2.98 16.12 5.02
C ALA A 511 -3.75 15.13 5.93
N ASP A 512 -4.66 15.60 6.79
CA ASP A 512 -5.54 14.72 7.57
C ASP A 512 -6.53 14.02 6.64
N GLY A 513 -6.49 12.69 6.59
CA GLY A 513 -7.19 11.87 5.60
C GLY A 513 -6.32 11.43 4.40
N SER A 514 -5.01 11.78 4.38
CA SER A 514 -4.08 11.44 3.28
C SER A 514 -3.67 9.97 3.21
N VAL A 515 -4.20 9.11 4.07
CA VAL A 515 -3.93 7.66 4.03
C VAL A 515 -4.28 7.11 2.64
N SER A 516 -3.36 6.35 2.07
CA SER A 516 -3.55 5.72 0.76
C SER A 516 -4.85 4.89 0.71
N ASN A 517 -5.59 4.94 -0.40
CA ASN A 517 -6.87 4.23 -0.52
C ASN A 517 -6.76 2.73 -0.22
N MET A 518 -5.73 2.04 -0.74
CA MET A 518 -5.52 0.60 -0.46
C MET A 518 -5.29 0.33 1.03
N ALA A 519 -4.65 1.25 1.76
CA ALA A 519 -4.41 1.12 3.19
C ALA A 519 -5.69 1.29 4.04
N THR A 520 -6.80 1.71 3.43
CA THR A 520 -8.10 1.77 4.13
C THR A 520 -8.84 0.44 4.18
N ALA A 521 -8.32 -0.63 3.56
CA ALA A 521 -8.87 -1.98 3.66
C ALA A 521 -9.06 -2.40 5.13
N ASN A 522 -10.07 -3.23 5.40
CA ASN A 522 -10.26 -3.81 6.73
C ASN A 522 -9.21 -4.92 6.95
N ASP A 523 -8.98 -5.23 8.23
CA ASP A 523 -8.14 -6.37 8.63
C ASP A 523 -6.72 -6.41 8.04
N VAL A 524 -6.15 -5.24 7.70
CA VAL A 524 -4.73 -5.06 7.38
C VAL A 524 -4.02 -4.28 8.49
N ILE A 525 -2.69 -4.35 8.54
CA ILE A 525 -1.85 -3.56 9.43
C ILE A 525 -1.30 -2.37 8.65
N VAL A 526 -1.78 -1.17 8.94
CA VAL A 526 -1.34 0.07 8.29
C VAL A 526 -0.17 0.67 9.03
N VAL A 527 0.91 0.99 8.31
CA VAL A 527 2.18 1.39 8.91
C VAL A 527 2.58 2.79 8.46
N GLY A 528 2.75 3.69 9.43
CA GLY A 528 3.33 5.03 9.27
C GLY A 528 4.84 5.04 9.50
N SER A 529 5.46 6.19 9.27
CA SER A 529 6.91 6.37 9.31
C SER A 529 7.34 7.36 10.38
N TYR A 530 8.47 7.06 11.07
CA TYR A 530 9.18 8.03 11.88
C TYR A 530 10.67 8.11 11.55
N ASN A 531 11.29 9.25 11.87
CA ASN A 531 12.66 9.57 11.52
C ASN A 531 13.67 8.88 12.44
N ILE A 532 14.71 8.26 11.87
CA ILE A 532 15.73 7.57 12.64
C ILE A 532 17.12 8.18 12.52
N ARG A 533 17.36 8.99 11.49
CA ARG A 533 18.57 9.80 11.34
C ARG A 533 18.39 10.90 10.29
N ASP A 534 19.08 12.02 10.48
CA ASP A 534 19.13 13.12 9.51
C ASP A 534 20.42 13.07 8.65
N SER A 535 21.41 12.27 9.01
CA SER A 535 22.69 12.19 8.30
C SER A 535 23.21 10.76 8.20
N TRP A 536 24.03 10.48 7.17
CA TRP A 536 24.60 9.15 6.92
C TRP A 536 26.00 9.22 6.31
N PRO A 537 26.88 8.24 6.63
CA PRO A 537 28.18 8.10 5.99
C PRO A 537 28.05 7.46 4.62
N SER A 538 28.96 7.80 3.67
CA SER A 538 29.03 7.20 2.35
C SER A 538 30.42 6.72 1.99
N LEU A 539 30.53 5.79 1.03
CA LEU A 539 31.79 5.12 0.65
C LEU A 539 32.81 6.06 0.01
N ASP A 540 32.39 7.25 -0.42
CA ASP A 540 33.30 8.31 -0.87
C ASP A 540 34.05 9.03 0.29
N GLY A 541 33.80 8.62 1.54
CA GLY A 541 34.42 9.16 2.73
C GLY A 541 33.77 10.41 3.33
N HIS A 542 32.57 10.79 2.84
CA HIS A 542 31.84 11.96 3.31
C HIS A 542 30.61 11.57 4.17
N ILE A 543 30.13 12.58 4.92
CA ILE A 543 28.82 12.52 5.61
C ILE A 543 27.84 13.38 4.84
N TYR A 544 26.74 12.80 4.43
CA TYR A 544 25.60 13.49 3.84
C TYR A 544 24.49 13.71 4.85
N SER A 545 23.64 14.73 4.64
CA SER A 545 22.59 15.11 5.59
C SER A 545 21.42 15.79 4.89
N TYR A 546 20.23 15.61 5.43
CA TYR A 546 19.05 16.41 5.11
C TYR A 546 19.01 17.76 5.83
N GLN A 547 20.10 18.16 6.50
CA GLN A 547 20.28 19.48 7.15
C GLN A 547 19.25 19.77 8.24
N GLY A 548 18.83 18.75 9.01
CA GLY A 548 17.88 18.88 10.10
C GLY A 548 16.40 18.81 9.67
N HIS A 549 16.13 18.47 8.41
CA HIS A 549 14.76 18.32 7.93
C HIS A 549 14.05 17.11 8.56
N TYR A 550 14.79 16.04 8.87
CA TYR A 550 14.25 14.82 9.50
C TYR A 550 14.83 14.60 10.91
N PRO A 551 14.37 15.34 11.94
CA PRO A 551 14.88 15.21 13.30
C PRO A 551 14.64 13.79 13.84
N GLU A 552 15.67 13.18 14.41
CA GLU A 552 15.63 11.81 14.92
C GLU A 552 14.55 11.64 16.00
N GLY A 553 13.79 10.56 15.91
CA GLY A 553 12.73 10.21 16.85
C GLY A 553 11.39 10.90 16.59
N GLN A 554 11.30 11.91 15.72
CA GLN A 554 10.06 12.58 15.34
C GLN A 554 9.32 11.83 14.24
N ILE A 555 8.02 12.12 14.07
CA ILE A 555 7.23 11.61 12.93
C ILE A 555 7.86 12.10 11.62
N SER A 556 7.83 11.27 10.56
CA SER A 556 8.20 11.74 9.22
C SER A 556 7.08 12.62 8.68
N ASP A 557 7.40 13.82 8.21
CA ASP A 557 6.42 14.80 7.72
C ASP A 557 5.55 14.25 6.58
N PHE A 558 6.17 13.48 5.68
CA PHE A 558 5.47 12.81 4.59
C PHE A 558 4.53 11.67 5.04
N SER A 559 4.63 11.16 6.27
CA SER A 559 3.83 10.01 6.71
C SER A 559 2.33 10.31 6.69
N SER A 560 1.60 9.66 5.79
CA SER A 560 0.14 9.81 5.68
C SER A 560 -0.59 9.34 6.92
N TYR A 561 -1.70 10.03 7.24
CA TYR A 561 -2.53 9.74 8.41
C TYR A 561 -3.96 10.26 8.21
N GLY A 562 -4.87 9.85 9.07
CA GLY A 562 -6.19 10.46 9.14
C GLY A 562 -7.24 9.64 9.88
N THR A 563 -8.38 10.29 10.12
CA THR A 563 -9.59 9.64 10.58
C THR A 563 -10.52 9.42 9.40
N LEU A 564 -10.81 8.17 9.08
CA LEU A 564 -11.69 7.78 7.97
C LEU A 564 -13.14 8.14 8.27
N ILE A 565 -13.99 8.09 7.25
CA ILE A 565 -15.42 8.39 7.38
C ILE A 565 -16.15 7.44 8.35
N ASP A 566 -15.69 6.21 8.49
CA ASP A 566 -16.19 5.21 9.43
C ASP A 566 -15.65 5.34 10.86
N GLY A 567 -14.79 6.33 11.11
CA GLY A 567 -14.18 6.64 12.40
C GLY A 567 -12.88 5.88 12.69
N ARG A 568 -12.41 4.96 11.82
CA ARG A 568 -11.11 4.34 11.97
C ARG A 568 -10.00 5.39 11.89
N GLN A 569 -9.03 5.31 12.79
CA GLN A 569 -7.84 6.16 12.78
C GLN A 569 -6.64 5.36 12.25
N LEU A 570 -5.94 5.91 11.29
CA LEU A 570 -4.79 5.29 10.63
C LEU A 570 -3.61 6.27 10.57
N PRO A 571 -2.36 5.74 10.64
CA PRO A 571 -1.94 4.33 10.67
C PRO A 571 -2.21 3.63 12.00
N HIS A 572 -2.07 2.29 12.04
CA HIS A 572 -2.15 1.53 13.29
C HIS A 572 -0.91 1.72 14.16
N VAL A 573 0.27 1.89 13.55
CA VAL A 573 1.57 2.00 14.21
C VAL A 573 2.56 2.70 13.31
N CYS A 574 3.59 3.35 13.87
CA CYS A 574 4.72 3.88 13.13
C CYS A 574 5.98 3.06 13.36
N ALA A 575 6.79 2.90 12.31
CA ALA A 575 8.06 2.21 12.35
C ALA A 575 9.18 3.06 11.72
N PRO A 576 10.47 2.69 11.90
CA PRO A 576 11.57 3.37 11.23
C PRO A 576 11.37 3.45 9.72
N GLY A 577 11.35 4.65 9.14
CA GLY A 577 11.10 4.80 7.71
C GLY A 577 11.89 5.93 7.04
N THR A 578 12.83 6.60 7.73
CA THR A 578 13.66 7.67 7.14
C THR A 578 15.12 7.31 7.20
N THR A 579 15.86 7.52 6.10
CA THR A 579 17.31 7.26 6.00
C THR A 579 17.67 5.85 6.40
N VAL A 580 16.99 4.88 5.84
CA VAL A 580 17.16 3.48 6.17
C VAL A 580 18.03 2.81 5.11
N ILE A 581 19.04 2.00 5.49
CA ILE A 581 20.03 1.40 4.58
C ILE A 581 19.67 -0.06 4.31
N SER A 582 19.49 -0.43 3.05
CA SER A 582 19.21 -1.80 2.63
C SER A 582 19.77 -2.11 1.25
N SER A 583 19.51 -3.34 0.78
CA SER A 583 19.98 -3.86 -0.50
C SER A 583 19.52 -3.00 -1.68
N ALA A 584 20.39 -2.80 -2.65
CA ALA A 584 20.10 -2.10 -3.88
C ALA A 584 20.01 -3.04 -5.08
N ASN A 585 19.08 -2.77 -5.99
CA ASN A 585 19.02 -3.44 -7.28
C ASN A 585 20.26 -3.07 -8.10
N LEU A 586 21.08 -4.05 -8.48
CA LEU A 586 22.31 -3.81 -9.24
C LEU A 586 22.04 -3.08 -10.56
N TYR A 587 20.99 -3.48 -11.26
CA TYR A 587 20.66 -2.93 -12.58
C TYR A 587 20.24 -1.47 -12.51
N TYR A 588 19.55 -1.06 -11.43
CA TYR A 588 19.28 0.34 -11.12
C TYR A 588 20.59 1.11 -10.84
N CYS A 589 21.49 0.53 -10.03
CA CYS A 589 22.74 1.18 -9.67
C CYS A 589 23.69 1.38 -10.86
N GLU A 590 23.67 0.47 -11.85
CA GLU A 590 24.51 0.51 -13.04
C GLU A 590 23.85 1.18 -14.24
N ASP A 591 22.58 1.63 -14.13
CA ASP A 591 21.91 2.36 -15.20
C ASP A 591 22.57 3.74 -15.41
N PRO A 592 23.08 4.05 -16.63
CA PRO A 592 23.74 5.33 -16.91
C PRO A 592 22.83 6.56 -16.71
N ASN A 593 21.53 6.39 -16.60
CA ASN A 593 20.59 7.49 -16.37
C ASN A 593 20.59 7.98 -14.92
N TYR A 594 21.06 7.17 -13.96
CA TYR A 594 21.08 7.51 -12.53
C TYR A 594 22.46 7.96 -12.03
N GLU A 595 23.52 7.62 -12.77
CA GLU A 595 24.92 8.03 -12.46
C GLU A 595 25.31 7.76 -11.00
N MET A 596 24.87 6.60 -10.42
CA MET A 596 25.15 6.28 -9.02
C MET A 596 26.65 6.09 -8.78
N SER A 597 27.13 6.62 -7.67
CA SER A 597 28.54 6.65 -7.29
C SER A 597 28.74 6.24 -5.82
N ASP A 598 29.98 6.15 -5.36
CA ASP A 598 30.31 5.86 -3.95
C ASP A 598 29.71 6.91 -2.98
N GLY A 599 29.27 8.09 -3.46
CA GLY A 599 28.56 9.08 -2.67
C GLY A 599 27.13 8.68 -2.29
N GLU A 600 26.48 7.81 -3.05
CA GLU A 600 25.15 7.29 -2.77
C GLU A 600 25.18 6.01 -1.93
N PHE A 601 26.30 5.24 -1.94
CA PHE A 601 26.38 3.95 -1.27
C PHE A 601 26.93 4.04 0.16
N GLN A 602 26.34 3.30 1.08
CA GLN A 602 26.79 3.15 2.46
C GLN A 602 27.57 1.87 2.68
N ALA A 603 27.33 0.86 1.84
CA ALA A 603 28.08 -0.37 1.87
C ALA A 603 28.17 -1.04 0.49
N ARG A 604 29.20 -1.88 0.32
CA ARG A 604 29.41 -2.69 -0.87
C ARG A 604 30.07 -4.04 -0.53
N LEU A 605 29.63 -5.10 -1.21
CA LEU A 605 30.36 -6.34 -1.35
C LEU A 605 30.77 -6.49 -2.80
N SER A 606 32.08 -6.37 -3.06
CA SER A 606 32.65 -6.59 -4.39
C SER A 606 33.06 -8.05 -4.57
N GLY A 607 32.69 -8.62 -5.69
CA GLY A 607 33.01 -10.02 -6.06
C GLY A 607 33.48 -10.14 -7.50
N SER A 608 33.95 -11.35 -7.87
CA SER A 608 34.43 -11.63 -9.22
C SER A 608 33.29 -11.56 -10.28
N ASP A 609 32.05 -11.83 -9.89
CA ASP A 609 30.92 -12.01 -10.81
C ASP A 609 29.99 -10.80 -10.82
N ARG A 610 29.82 -10.11 -9.70
CA ARG A 610 28.98 -8.91 -9.56
C ARG A 610 29.27 -8.15 -8.28
N ASN A 611 28.89 -6.85 -8.27
CA ASN A 611 28.85 -6.02 -7.08
C ASN A 611 27.48 -6.10 -6.41
N HIS A 612 27.47 -5.98 -5.09
CA HIS A 612 26.23 -5.85 -4.31
C HIS A 612 26.32 -4.59 -3.49
N HIS A 613 25.34 -3.73 -3.61
CA HIS A 613 25.30 -2.42 -2.99
C HIS A 613 24.23 -2.33 -1.92
N TRP A 614 24.46 -1.46 -0.93
CA TRP A 614 23.48 -1.02 0.06
C TRP A 614 23.49 0.49 0.09
N PHE A 615 22.31 1.08 0.08
CA PHE A 615 22.15 2.52 0.13
C PHE A 615 20.93 2.92 0.95
N GLN A 616 20.84 4.20 1.31
CA GLN A 616 19.77 4.74 2.12
C GLN A 616 18.58 5.17 1.26
N SER A 617 17.36 5.04 1.83
CA SER A 617 16.15 5.58 1.27
C SER A 617 15.16 5.99 2.37
N LEU A 618 13.95 6.56 2.05
CA LEU A 618 13.01 7.09 3.04
C LEU A 618 11.52 6.93 2.63
N GLY A 619 10.52 6.83 3.60
CA GLY A 619 9.04 6.73 3.47
C GLY A 619 8.35 5.63 4.23
N THR A 620 7.03 5.62 4.18
CA THR A 620 6.19 4.62 4.86
C THR A 620 6.39 3.22 4.27
N SER A 621 6.73 3.12 3.00
CA SER A 621 7.06 1.85 2.34
C SER A 621 8.28 1.17 2.96
N MET A 622 9.08 1.89 3.70
CA MET A 622 10.25 1.39 4.41
C MET A 622 9.94 1.01 5.84
N ALA A 623 9.02 1.69 6.44
CA ALA A 623 8.47 1.34 7.72
C ALA A 623 7.66 0.03 7.67
N CYS A 624 6.93 -0.18 6.58
CA CYS A 624 6.05 -1.33 6.40
C CYS A 624 6.77 -2.68 6.55
N PRO A 625 7.86 -2.98 5.82
CA PRO A 625 8.57 -4.26 5.95
C PRO A 625 9.30 -4.42 7.29
N VAL A 626 9.52 -3.36 8.04
CA VAL A 626 9.99 -3.46 9.43
C VAL A 626 8.95 -4.14 10.29
N VAL A 627 7.70 -3.69 10.18
CA VAL A 627 6.57 -4.27 10.92
C VAL A 627 6.30 -5.69 10.41
N ALA A 628 6.26 -5.89 9.10
CA ALA A 628 6.04 -7.21 8.50
C ALA A 628 7.11 -8.23 8.96
N GLY A 629 8.38 -7.85 8.91
CA GLY A 629 9.47 -8.70 9.41
C GLY A 629 9.42 -8.93 10.92
N GLY A 630 9.04 -7.93 11.71
CA GLY A 630 8.80 -8.09 13.15
C GLY A 630 7.65 -9.06 13.47
N ILE A 631 6.56 -8.99 12.71
CA ILE A 631 5.44 -9.93 12.81
C ILE A 631 5.87 -11.35 12.38
N ALA A 632 6.78 -11.50 11.41
CA ALA A 632 7.35 -12.81 11.08
C ALA A 632 8.07 -13.46 12.28
N LEU A 633 8.76 -12.67 13.13
CA LEU A 633 9.35 -13.17 14.37
C LEU A 633 8.28 -13.62 15.38
N TRP A 634 7.14 -12.93 15.42
CA TRP A 634 6.00 -13.28 16.26
C TRP A 634 5.31 -14.57 15.80
N LEU A 635 5.13 -14.72 14.48
CA LEU A 635 4.56 -15.92 13.86
C LEU A 635 5.47 -17.17 14.01
N GLU A 636 6.78 -17.01 14.16
CA GLU A 636 7.68 -18.09 14.54
C GLU A 636 7.39 -18.59 15.96
N ALA A 637 7.05 -17.68 16.86
CA ALA A 637 6.70 -18.02 18.25
C ALA A 637 5.28 -18.57 18.39
N ASP A 638 4.33 -17.99 17.67
CA ASP A 638 2.94 -18.46 17.62
C ASP A 638 2.39 -18.37 16.17
N PRO A 639 2.36 -19.48 15.44
CA PRO A 639 1.87 -19.51 14.06
C PRO A 639 0.35 -19.38 13.92
N THR A 640 -0.39 -19.22 15.02
CA THR A 640 -1.86 -19.13 15.02
C THR A 640 -2.38 -17.70 15.16
N LEU A 641 -1.49 -16.72 15.31
CA LEU A 641 -1.88 -15.31 15.40
C LEU A 641 -2.65 -14.88 14.15
N ASP A 642 -3.76 -14.22 14.39
CA ASP A 642 -4.52 -13.53 13.35
C ASP A 642 -4.25 -12.00 13.37
N VAL A 643 -4.87 -11.28 12.45
CA VAL A 643 -4.68 -9.83 12.34
C VAL A 643 -5.17 -9.06 13.57
N HIS A 644 -6.22 -9.55 14.24
CA HIS A 644 -6.76 -8.91 15.45
C HIS A 644 -5.80 -9.11 16.64
N ASP A 645 -5.25 -10.31 16.79
CA ASP A 645 -4.18 -10.58 17.77
C ASP A 645 -2.99 -9.65 17.56
N VAL A 646 -2.56 -9.50 16.32
CA VAL A 646 -1.44 -8.61 15.96
C VAL A 646 -1.76 -7.16 16.27
N LYS A 647 -2.96 -6.66 15.93
CA LYS A 647 -3.40 -5.29 16.27
C LYS A 647 -3.41 -5.06 17.78
N ASP A 648 -3.92 -6.01 18.56
CA ASP A 648 -3.95 -5.94 20.01
C ASP A 648 -2.54 -5.94 20.63
N ILE A 649 -1.62 -6.76 20.11
CA ILE A 649 -0.22 -6.79 20.54
C ILE A 649 0.45 -5.45 20.23
N ILE A 650 0.29 -4.92 19.03
CA ILE A 650 0.81 -3.60 18.63
C ILE A 650 0.28 -2.51 19.57
N ALA A 651 -1.03 -2.48 19.83
CA ALA A 651 -1.63 -1.48 20.70
C ALA A 651 -1.10 -1.55 22.14
N ALA A 652 -0.82 -2.76 22.65
CA ALA A 652 -0.35 -2.99 24.00
C ALA A 652 1.15 -2.72 24.19
N THR A 653 1.97 -2.86 23.13
CA THR A 653 3.44 -2.92 23.27
C THR A 653 4.20 -1.81 22.56
N SER A 654 3.54 -1.00 21.72
CA SER A 654 4.19 0.13 21.04
C SER A 654 4.70 1.18 22.02
N VAL A 655 5.87 1.73 21.74
CA VAL A 655 6.54 2.72 22.59
C VAL A 655 5.86 4.09 22.43
N LYS A 656 5.48 4.68 23.56
CA LYS A 656 4.91 6.04 23.67
C LYS A 656 5.89 6.96 24.38
N ASP A 657 6.96 7.35 23.69
CA ASP A 657 7.94 8.30 24.22
C ASP A 657 7.45 9.77 24.15
N GLU A 658 8.30 10.71 24.53
CA GLU A 658 7.95 12.14 24.55
C GLU A 658 7.51 12.67 23.18
N ALA A 659 8.13 12.22 22.07
CA ALA A 659 7.77 12.62 20.73
C ALA A 659 6.36 12.14 20.34
N VAL A 660 6.03 10.89 20.69
CA VAL A 660 4.68 10.32 20.47
C VAL A 660 3.64 11.07 21.30
N LEU A 661 3.91 11.28 22.61
CA LEU A 661 2.94 11.90 23.52
C LEU A 661 2.70 13.38 23.23
N ALA A 662 3.70 14.10 22.69
CA ALA A 662 3.58 15.51 22.32
C ALA A 662 3.04 15.73 20.91
N GLY A 663 3.06 14.71 20.04
CA GLY A 663 2.65 14.78 18.63
C GLY A 663 1.16 14.55 18.38
N ASN A 664 0.78 14.57 17.11
CA ASN A 664 -0.57 14.19 16.67
C ASN A 664 -0.80 12.68 16.89
N GLN A 665 -1.72 12.33 17.78
CA GLN A 665 -1.95 10.93 18.16
C GLN A 665 -2.51 10.09 17.01
N VAL A 666 -3.30 10.67 16.09
CA VAL A 666 -3.78 9.97 14.90
C VAL A 666 -2.61 9.59 14.00
N GLN A 667 -1.65 10.52 13.80
CA GLN A 667 -0.49 10.30 12.94
C GLN A 667 0.47 9.22 13.50
N TRP A 668 0.54 9.08 14.83
CA TRP A 668 1.36 8.06 15.49
C TRP A 668 0.68 6.70 15.62
N GLY A 669 -0.66 6.64 15.58
CA GLY A 669 -1.41 5.42 15.91
C GLY A 669 -1.10 4.92 17.32
N ALA A 670 -0.76 3.64 17.47
CA ALA A 670 -0.36 3.08 18.76
C ALA A 670 1.00 3.61 19.28
N GLY A 671 1.80 4.25 18.44
CA GLY A 671 3.14 4.74 18.74
C GLY A 671 4.23 4.07 17.90
N LYS A 672 5.45 3.95 18.42
CA LYS A 672 6.59 3.34 17.74
C LYS A 672 6.58 1.82 17.90
N PHE A 673 6.69 1.09 16.80
CA PHE A 673 6.71 -0.37 16.79
C PHE A 673 7.89 -0.94 17.60
N ASP A 674 7.60 -1.87 18.50
CA ASP A 674 8.57 -2.61 19.31
C ASP A 674 8.41 -4.13 19.09
N ALA A 675 9.25 -4.70 18.23
CA ALA A 675 9.21 -6.12 17.90
C ALA A 675 9.54 -7.00 19.13
N TYR A 676 10.45 -6.53 20.01
CA TYR A 676 10.87 -7.29 21.17
C TYR A 676 9.77 -7.33 22.25
N ALA A 677 9.17 -6.19 22.57
CA ALA A 677 8.06 -6.15 23.52
C ALA A 677 6.85 -6.95 22.99
N GLY A 678 6.56 -6.85 21.68
CA GLY A 678 5.52 -7.64 21.03
C GLY A 678 5.78 -9.13 21.11
N LEU A 679 7.00 -9.59 20.82
CA LEU A 679 7.36 -11.01 20.96
C LEU A 679 7.17 -11.53 22.38
N LYS A 680 7.55 -10.75 23.38
CA LYS A 680 7.31 -11.13 24.79
C LYS A 680 5.82 -11.26 25.08
N GLU A 681 5.00 -10.37 24.56
CA GLU A 681 3.54 -10.46 24.69
C GLU A 681 2.97 -11.69 23.99
N VAL A 682 3.46 -12.05 22.80
CA VAL A 682 3.10 -13.30 22.10
C VAL A 682 3.43 -14.51 22.96
N ILE A 683 4.66 -14.59 23.48
CA ILE A 683 5.10 -15.69 24.33
C ILE A 683 4.25 -15.74 25.61
N ARG A 684 3.95 -14.59 26.23
CA ARG A 684 3.08 -14.50 27.40
C ARG A 684 1.68 -15.02 27.10
N ARG A 685 1.08 -14.68 25.95
CA ARG A 685 -0.25 -15.19 25.54
C ARG A 685 -0.22 -16.69 25.26
N SER A 686 0.81 -17.18 24.57
CA SER A 686 0.93 -18.60 24.21
C SER A 686 1.27 -19.52 25.40
N THR A 687 1.99 -19.01 26.41
CA THR A 687 2.36 -19.79 27.60
C THR A 687 1.26 -19.83 28.66
N GLY A 688 0.16 -19.10 28.48
CA GLY A 688 -0.95 -19.07 29.44
C GLY A 688 -0.62 -18.37 30.78
N VAL A 689 0.54 -17.71 30.89
CA VAL A 689 0.90 -16.87 32.03
C VAL A 689 0.26 -15.50 31.83
N ALA A 690 -1.06 -15.43 31.94
CA ALA A 690 -1.76 -14.17 32.13
C ALA A 690 -1.40 -13.61 33.51
N ASP A 691 -1.19 -12.29 33.58
CA ASP A 691 -0.85 -11.60 34.83
C ASP A 691 -1.69 -12.07 36.02
N ALA A 692 -1.05 -12.79 36.94
CA ALA A 692 -1.64 -13.25 38.16
C ALA A 692 -1.85 -12.10 39.18
N MET A 693 -1.91 -10.85 38.74
CA MET A 693 -1.85 -9.70 39.67
C MET A 693 -3.09 -8.82 39.76
N THR A 694 -4.18 -9.02 39.00
CA THR A 694 -5.33 -8.10 39.11
C THR A 694 -6.74 -8.68 39.04
N ASP A 695 -6.94 -9.98 38.80
CA ASP A 695 -8.31 -10.53 38.81
C ASP A 695 -8.38 -11.91 39.50
N ASN A 696 -8.79 -11.93 40.76
CA ASN A 696 -8.93 -13.14 41.56
C ASN A 696 -9.96 -14.16 41.05
N ASN A 697 -10.59 -13.91 39.86
CA ASN A 697 -11.64 -14.76 39.32
C ASN A 697 -11.35 -15.29 37.90
N ARG A 698 -10.14 -15.09 37.34
CA ARG A 698 -9.83 -15.48 35.97
C ARG A 698 -9.37 -16.94 35.88
N LEU A 699 -9.86 -17.64 34.85
CA LEU A 699 -9.40 -18.99 34.49
C LEU A 699 -7.95 -18.98 33.99
N MET A 700 -7.08 -19.78 34.57
CA MET A 700 -5.75 -20.09 34.07
C MET A 700 -5.70 -21.58 33.74
N VAL A 701 -5.15 -21.93 32.56
CA VAL A 701 -4.96 -23.30 32.11
C VAL A 701 -3.50 -23.51 31.70
N THR A 702 -2.84 -24.48 32.36
CA THR A 702 -1.46 -24.88 32.01
C THR A 702 -1.44 -26.33 31.56
N ALA A 703 -0.57 -26.66 30.59
CA ALA A 703 -0.37 -28.02 30.12
C ALA A 703 0.78 -28.66 30.93
N GLU A 704 0.50 -29.76 31.63
CA GLU A 704 1.48 -30.49 32.46
C GLU A 704 2.23 -31.59 31.70
N GLY A 705 2.01 -31.72 30.38
CA GLY A 705 2.53 -32.80 29.53
C GLY A 705 1.60 -34.01 29.45
N GLY A 706 1.75 -34.86 28.43
CA GLY A 706 0.95 -36.08 28.27
C GLY A 706 -0.55 -35.87 28.09
N ASN A 707 -1.00 -34.73 27.56
CA ASN A 707 -2.40 -34.32 27.40
C ASN A 707 -3.15 -34.07 28.72
N CYS A 708 -2.46 -33.75 29.81
CA CYS A 708 -3.03 -33.28 31.06
C CYS A 708 -3.02 -31.75 31.12
N PHE A 709 -4.16 -31.15 31.50
CA PHE A 709 -4.34 -29.71 31.58
C PHE A 709 -4.72 -29.34 33.04
N ASN A 710 -3.92 -28.49 33.65
CA ASN A 710 -4.24 -27.95 34.97
C ASN A 710 -4.99 -26.63 34.81
N ALA A 711 -6.19 -26.54 35.39
CA ALA A 711 -7.01 -25.34 35.33
C ALA A 711 -7.20 -24.77 36.74
N PHE A 712 -6.92 -23.47 36.89
CA PHE A 712 -7.04 -22.72 38.15
C PHE A 712 -8.02 -21.55 37.93
N VAL A 713 -8.93 -21.37 38.91
CA VAL A 713 -9.85 -20.23 38.95
C VAL A 713 -9.78 -19.63 40.37
N GLY A 714 -9.03 -18.54 40.50
CA GLY A 714 -8.77 -17.93 41.82
C GLY A 714 -10.06 -17.57 42.55
N GLY A 715 -10.14 -17.99 43.84
CA GLY A 715 -11.30 -17.73 44.67
C GLY A 715 -12.52 -18.62 44.45
N ALA A 716 -12.46 -19.60 43.53
CA ALA A 716 -13.54 -20.57 43.34
C ALA A 716 -13.56 -21.56 44.52
N THR A 717 -14.75 -21.89 45.03
CA THR A 717 -14.95 -22.92 46.04
C THR A 717 -15.16 -24.30 45.44
N ALA A 718 -15.51 -24.37 44.18
CA ALA A 718 -15.62 -25.59 43.39
C ALA A 718 -15.44 -25.27 41.90
N ILE A 719 -14.81 -26.20 41.15
CA ILE A 719 -14.60 -26.13 39.73
C ILE A 719 -15.39 -27.28 39.03
N ASP A 720 -16.19 -26.91 38.04
CA ASP A 720 -16.81 -27.81 37.05
C ASP A 720 -16.12 -27.63 35.70
N ALA A 721 -15.33 -28.62 35.28
CA ALA A 721 -14.57 -28.58 34.04
C ALA A 721 -15.12 -29.56 33.02
N ALA A 722 -15.20 -29.14 31.76
CA ALA A 722 -15.66 -29.98 30.65
C ALA A 722 -14.90 -29.66 29.36
N ILE A 723 -14.55 -30.69 28.60
CA ILE A 723 -13.95 -30.55 27.25
C ILE A 723 -15.05 -30.76 26.23
N TYR A 724 -15.07 -29.87 25.22
CA TYR A 724 -15.98 -29.91 24.09
C TYR A 724 -15.21 -30.03 22.77
N SER A 725 -15.74 -30.79 21.82
CA SER A 725 -15.27 -30.74 20.44
C SER A 725 -15.58 -29.38 19.81
N LEU A 726 -14.95 -29.05 18.70
CA LEU A 726 -15.25 -27.82 17.96
C LEU A 726 -16.69 -27.77 17.41
N SER A 727 -17.37 -28.92 17.31
CA SER A 727 -18.81 -29.01 16.99
C SER A 727 -19.74 -28.78 18.19
N GLY A 728 -19.19 -28.47 19.38
CA GLY A 728 -19.95 -28.21 20.60
C GLY A 728 -20.38 -29.44 21.38
N GLN A 729 -19.93 -30.66 21.00
CA GLN A 729 -20.26 -31.89 21.73
C GLN A 729 -19.35 -32.00 22.97
N LYS A 730 -19.95 -32.18 24.16
CA LYS A 730 -19.18 -32.49 25.40
C LYS A 730 -18.57 -33.90 25.31
N VAL A 731 -17.24 -33.96 25.39
CA VAL A 731 -16.47 -35.22 25.24
C VAL A 731 -15.85 -35.70 26.54
N LEU A 732 -15.66 -34.79 27.51
CA LEU A 732 -15.13 -35.11 28.83
C LEU A 732 -15.73 -34.15 29.86
N GLY A 733 -15.83 -34.54 31.13
CA GLY A 733 -16.24 -33.65 32.22
C GLY A 733 -15.79 -34.19 33.55
N THR A 734 -15.32 -33.28 34.43
CA THR A 734 -14.87 -33.57 35.77
C THR A 734 -15.21 -32.41 36.69
N ARG A 735 -15.23 -32.65 38.01
CA ARG A 735 -15.54 -31.64 39.04
C ARG A 735 -14.64 -31.85 40.25
N THR A 736 -14.23 -30.77 40.86
CA THR A 736 -13.52 -30.78 42.16
C THR A 736 -14.03 -29.69 43.10
N GLU A 737 -13.80 -29.84 44.38
CA GLU A 737 -13.93 -28.77 45.37
C GLU A 737 -12.58 -28.08 45.51
N GLY A 738 -12.56 -26.76 45.48
CA GLY A 738 -11.35 -25.95 45.43
C GLY A 738 -11.25 -25.08 44.21
N ASP A 739 -10.12 -24.43 44.03
CA ASP A 739 -9.83 -23.44 42.99
C ASP A 739 -8.89 -23.97 41.90
N GLU A 740 -8.52 -25.28 41.95
CA GLU A 740 -7.65 -25.94 40.99
C GLU A 740 -8.19 -27.33 40.61
N ILE A 741 -8.06 -27.70 39.32
CA ILE A 741 -8.45 -29.02 38.80
C ILE A 741 -7.52 -29.48 37.68
N THR A 742 -7.06 -30.73 37.73
CA THR A 742 -6.35 -31.37 36.59
C THR A 742 -7.34 -32.13 35.74
N VAL A 743 -7.33 -31.85 34.45
CA VAL A 743 -8.17 -32.50 33.42
C VAL A 743 -7.30 -33.37 32.55
N ASP A 744 -7.41 -34.69 32.67
CA ASP A 744 -6.71 -35.65 31.83
C ASP A 744 -7.50 -35.90 30.52
N ALA A 745 -6.96 -35.41 29.43
CA ALA A 745 -7.51 -35.56 28.05
C ALA A 745 -6.81 -36.67 27.26
N SER A 746 -6.01 -37.53 27.88
CA SER A 746 -5.24 -38.60 27.19
C SER A 746 -6.12 -39.62 26.47
N SER A 747 -7.41 -39.71 26.81
CA SER A 747 -8.39 -40.58 26.15
C SER A 747 -8.99 -39.99 24.90
N LEU A 748 -8.73 -38.71 24.58
CA LEU A 748 -9.26 -38.02 23.40
C LEU A 748 -8.30 -38.21 22.21
N ALA A 749 -8.87 -38.19 21.01
CA ALA A 749 -8.06 -38.18 19.79
C ALA A 749 -7.24 -36.88 19.67
N PRO A 750 -6.05 -36.91 19.04
CA PRO A 750 -5.31 -35.70 18.75
C PRO A 750 -6.16 -34.68 18.00
N GLY A 751 -6.14 -33.42 18.46
CA GLY A 751 -6.99 -32.39 17.85
C GLY A 751 -7.19 -31.16 18.74
N CYS A 752 -7.94 -30.18 18.22
CA CYS A 752 -8.35 -28.97 18.94
C CYS A 752 -9.66 -29.20 19.70
N TYR A 753 -9.71 -28.72 20.93
CA TYR A 753 -10.88 -28.81 21.80
C TYR A 753 -11.06 -27.50 22.58
N ILE A 754 -12.24 -27.32 23.17
CA ILE A 754 -12.54 -26.22 24.10
C ILE A 754 -12.64 -26.79 25.50
N LEU A 755 -11.73 -26.40 26.38
CA LEU A 755 -11.86 -26.65 27.82
C LEU A 755 -12.71 -25.54 28.41
N LYS A 756 -13.88 -25.89 28.95
CA LYS A 756 -14.77 -24.99 29.66
C LYS A 756 -14.64 -25.29 31.15
N VAL A 757 -14.41 -24.25 31.96
CA VAL A 757 -14.26 -24.30 33.40
C VAL A 757 -15.19 -23.27 34.01
N ASN A 758 -16.22 -23.74 34.73
CA ASN A 758 -17.33 -22.92 35.21
C ASN A 758 -17.95 -22.12 34.02
N ASN A 759 -17.87 -20.78 34.03
CA ASN A 759 -18.42 -19.93 32.99
C ASN A 759 -17.36 -19.42 31.98
N GLN A 760 -16.10 -19.85 32.12
CA GLN A 760 -14.98 -19.44 31.27
C GLN A 760 -14.54 -20.61 30.40
N SER A 761 -13.92 -20.31 29.28
CA SER A 761 -13.46 -21.34 28.33
C SER A 761 -12.13 -20.96 27.67
N GLN A 762 -11.33 -21.97 27.37
CA GLN A 762 -10.04 -21.84 26.72
C GLN A 762 -9.87 -22.96 25.69
N LYS A 763 -9.26 -22.65 24.54
CA LYS A 763 -8.88 -23.61 23.52
C LYS A 763 -7.68 -24.44 24.02
N ILE A 764 -7.72 -25.75 23.86
CA ILE A 764 -6.64 -26.69 24.19
C ILE A 764 -6.32 -27.57 23.00
N ILE A 765 -5.08 -28.04 22.92
CA ILE A 765 -4.62 -28.97 21.89
C ILE A 765 -4.22 -30.29 22.57
N VAL A 766 -4.90 -31.37 22.18
CA VAL A 766 -4.56 -32.74 22.55
C VAL A 766 -3.61 -33.27 21.48
N LYS A 767 -2.43 -33.78 21.88
CA LYS A 767 -1.36 -34.26 20.98
C LYS A 767 -1.38 -35.76 20.77
#